data_1f219024210607b145b190ae13013fa3
#
_entry.id   1f219024210607b145b190ae13013fa3
#
_cell.length_a   1.000
_cell.length_b   1.000
_cell.length_c   1.000
_cell.angle_alpha   90.00
_cell.angle_beta   90.00
_cell.angle_gamma   90.00
#
_symmetry.space_group_name_H-M   'P 1'
#
loop_
_entity.id
_entity.type
_entity.pdbx_description
1 polymer ?
#
loop_
_entity_poly.entity_id
_entity_poly.type
_entity_poly.pdbx_seq_one_letter_code
_entity_poly.pdbx_strand_id
1 'polypeptide(L)'
;MDRNERTAHLIKELNLYKRYPERRGVFVKSTCDYYDAVKIDELTSNDLNFLRYIANEAGVPQYYQLLENKYQAGKTINKESMNLLSMSSFINEAALIVKDEMLHKYQKEVTDLFEINTENRYILSAPTSFGKTFTVYTIIKKMGYSNILLVFPTISLLSENLLKLQNDEFFSTYKIHSLSEIKKEEFGEKNIFIYTPERYLSFLDNNSLNFDFTFVDEIYKIDNDFIINNETPEENERDTAYRLALEYACRNSRDLLLAGPYIQFQKPETRVNSFNNFTSINRFNKLEYNDIEIVSKNITHIKRNKFEIGNTVYRLKAGTSTMQDKVAQSIINLDENTLIYCGRKYDVERFAGFLLRNPEYNSLLLKKDDNELYSIFLEHVEKNFGSDWILFKALEKRIGIHHSGIPKYIQNEMINLFNKGELLCLFSTTTITEGVNTTAKNLIITSVKKGIKSLKQFDAKNIAGRAGRFNVHYSGNVIDLTEEFEAVIESQQDEIEHKNYDNSRNKTDVDLEVTLDDFLTDDDKNFKTEINKAKVKSGLPDFIFQSYRTIGPLEKISIYNRIKEMSLVEFHKIDQLKQVLNLSNGTEIHWEGFQTVVDICHNFVSNSDLKHIMETRVGKKHFSLIVIQLSDFLQKGFLGIVDYYVKKQNKNKDMAIRITAKLIYTIFKYHLVKVFRSV
;
A
#
# COMPACT_ATOMS: atom_id res chain seq x y z
N MET A 1 9.28 17.45 -32.26
CA MET A 1 10.74 17.25 -32.41
C MET A 1 10.96 16.06 -33.30
N ASP A 2 11.80 16.19 -34.30
CA ASP A 2 12.26 15.03 -35.08
C ASP A 2 13.28 14.17 -34.30
N ARG A 3 13.72 13.04 -34.87
CA ARG A 3 14.66 12.12 -34.19
C ARG A 3 16.02 12.81 -33.94
N ASN A 4 16.52 13.61 -34.86
CA ASN A 4 17.82 14.28 -34.74
C ASN A 4 17.79 15.34 -33.64
N GLU A 5 16.73 16.13 -33.57
CA GLU A 5 16.51 17.12 -32.50
C GLU A 5 16.45 16.46 -31.11
N ARG A 6 15.77 15.30 -30.99
CA ARG A 6 15.71 14.54 -29.74
C ARG A 6 17.07 13.98 -29.36
N THR A 7 17.82 13.45 -30.33
CA THR A 7 19.17 12.94 -30.09
C THR A 7 20.11 14.06 -29.63
N ALA A 8 20.05 15.22 -30.29
CA ALA A 8 20.83 16.40 -29.89
C ALA A 8 20.45 16.88 -28.47
N HIS A 9 19.17 16.89 -28.12
CA HIS A 9 18.71 17.23 -26.77
C HIS A 9 19.26 16.24 -25.72
N LEU A 10 19.17 14.94 -25.98
CA LEU A 10 19.69 13.89 -25.07
C LEU A 10 21.20 14.03 -24.85
N ILE A 11 21.97 14.26 -25.92
CA ILE A 11 23.42 14.48 -25.83
C ILE A 11 23.74 15.74 -25.03
N LYS A 12 22.94 16.82 -25.19
CA LYS A 12 23.09 18.03 -24.37
C LYS A 12 22.86 17.71 -22.88
N GLU A 13 21.79 16.98 -22.54
CA GLU A 13 21.53 16.61 -21.14
C GLU A 13 22.60 15.69 -20.57
N LEU A 14 23.14 14.74 -21.36
CA LEU A 14 24.28 13.93 -20.95
C LEU A 14 25.50 14.82 -20.61
N ASN A 15 25.85 15.79 -21.46
CA ASN A 15 26.97 16.68 -21.23
C ASN A 15 26.75 17.59 -20.00
N LEU A 16 25.52 18.03 -19.79
CA LEU A 16 25.16 18.79 -18.59
C LEU A 16 25.26 17.93 -17.34
N TYR A 17 24.78 16.69 -17.37
CA TYR A 17 24.92 15.74 -16.27
C TYR A 17 26.40 15.45 -15.93
N LYS A 18 27.26 15.22 -16.94
CA LYS A 18 28.70 15.01 -16.74
C LYS A 18 29.38 16.23 -16.08
N ARG A 19 28.89 17.45 -16.32
CA ARG A 19 29.42 18.67 -15.71
C ARG A 19 28.77 18.97 -14.35
N TYR A 20 27.50 18.63 -14.19
CA TYR A 20 26.67 18.94 -13.03
C TYR A 20 25.94 17.67 -12.55
N PRO A 21 26.56 16.88 -11.64
CA PRO A 21 25.99 15.59 -11.20
C PRO A 21 24.59 15.67 -10.58
N GLU A 22 24.21 16.82 -10.05
CA GLU A 22 22.87 17.09 -9.52
C GLU A 22 21.76 17.04 -10.59
N ARG A 23 22.13 17.07 -11.87
CA ARG A 23 21.20 16.92 -13.01
C ARG A 23 20.89 15.44 -13.35
N ARG A 24 21.34 14.51 -12.52
CA ARG A 24 21.16 13.05 -12.78
C ARG A 24 19.70 12.69 -13.06
N GLY A 25 18.73 13.21 -12.29
CA GLY A 25 17.31 12.93 -12.48
C GLY A 25 16.77 13.44 -13.82
N VAL A 26 17.21 14.63 -14.25
CA VAL A 26 16.85 15.21 -15.56
C VAL A 26 17.37 14.35 -16.71
N PHE A 27 18.62 13.87 -16.59
CA PHE A 27 19.24 13.02 -17.62
C PHE A 27 18.55 11.65 -17.69
N VAL A 28 18.26 11.00 -16.54
CA VAL A 28 17.51 9.74 -16.48
C VAL A 28 16.15 9.89 -17.16
N LYS A 29 15.40 10.95 -16.84
CA LYS A 29 14.11 11.26 -17.47
C LYS A 29 14.25 11.46 -18.98
N SER A 30 15.21 12.25 -19.43
CA SER A 30 15.44 12.50 -20.87
C SER A 30 15.81 11.22 -21.62
N THR A 31 16.59 10.32 -20.98
CA THR A 31 16.90 9.00 -21.54
C THR A 31 15.62 8.16 -21.69
N CYS A 32 14.81 8.12 -20.67
CA CYS A 32 13.54 7.40 -20.64
C CYS A 32 12.59 7.86 -21.76
N ASP A 33 12.42 9.19 -21.89
CA ASP A 33 11.59 9.81 -22.92
C ASP A 33 12.14 9.56 -24.35
N TYR A 34 13.47 9.53 -24.51
CA TYR A 34 14.11 9.18 -25.77
C TYR A 34 13.83 7.74 -26.16
N TYR A 35 14.02 6.79 -25.24
CA TYR A 35 13.68 5.39 -25.48
C TYR A 35 12.21 5.18 -25.85
N ASP A 36 11.29 5.85 -25.16
CA ASP A 36 9.86 5.77 -25.45
C ASP A 36 9.55 6.29 -26.87
N ALA A 37 10.27 7.30 -27.33
CA ALA A 37 10.09 7.88 -28.64
C ALA A 37 10.61 7.04 -29.80
N VAL A 38 11.73 6.29 -29.60
CA VAL A 38 12.42 5.55 -30.69
C VAL A 38 12.18 4.04 -30.64
N LYS A 39 11.47 3.52 -29.65
CA LYS A 39 11.32 2.06 -29.39
C LYS A 39 10.76 1.25 -30.55
N ILE A 40 9.96 1.88 -31.44
CA ILE A 40 9.31 1.24 -32.59
C ILE A 40 9.99 1.61 -33.93
N ASP A 41 10.99 2.52 -33.90
CA ASP A 41 11.68 2.95 -35.12
C ASP A 41 12.54 1.81 -35.71
N GLU A 42 12.89 1.92 -36.96
CA GLU A 42 13.96 1.09 -37.54
C GLU A 42 15.31 1.60 -37.03
N LEU A 43 16.02 0.73 -36.31
CA LEU A 43 17.28 1.03 -35.66
C LEU A 43 18.43 0.38 -36.40
N THR A 44 19.50 1.15 -36.66
CA THR A 44 20.78 0.66 -37.21
C THR A 44 21.65 0.11 -36.08
N SER A 45 22.76 -0.59 -36.43
CA SER A 45 23.76 -1.05 -35.44
C SER A 45 24.31 0.10 -34.60
N ASN A 46 24.55 1.27 -35.22
CA ASN A 46 25.05 2.45 -34.50
C ASN A 46 24.01 3.01 -33.52
N ASP A 47 22.75 2.98 -33.90
CA ASP A 47 21.63 3.40 -33.00
C ASP A 47 21.56 2.48 -31.79
N LEU A 48 21.66 1.17 -31.98
CA LEU A 48 21.61 0.18 -30.89
C LEU A 48 22.81 0.34 -29.95
N ASN A 49 24.01 0.52 -30.47
CA ASN A 49 25.19 0.78 -29.66
C ASN A 49 25.08 2.10 -28.88
N PHE A 50 24.54 3.15 -29.51
CA PHE A 50 24.29 4.43 -28.84
C PHE A 50 23.22 4.29 -27.72
N LEU A 51 22.13 3.61 -27.99
CA LEU A 51 21.07 3.36 -26.99
C LEU A 51 21.64 2.60 -25.80
N ARG A 52 22.36 1.49 -26.02
CA ARG A 52 22.99 0.73 -24.94
C ARG A 52 23.95 1.58 -24.12
N TYR A 53 24.81 2.37 -24.79
CA TYR A 53 25.69 3.32 -24.12
C TYR A 53 24.95 4.33 -23.25
N ILE A 54 23.88 4.96 -23.78
CA ILE A 54 23.09 5.95 -23.05
C ILE A 54 22.35 5.34 -21.85
N ALA A 55 21.83 4.11 -21.95
CA ALA A 55 21.22 3.41 -20.82
C ALA A 55 22.20 3.19 -19.68
N ASN A 56 23.43 2.82 -20.04
CA ASN A 56 24.52 2.63 -19.07
C ASN A 56 24.97 3.97 -18.43
N GLU A 57 25.09 5.05 -19.22
CA GLU A 57 25.40 6.39 -18.68
C GLU A 57 24.30 6.91 -17.74
N ALA A 58 23.03 6.61 -18.04
CA ALA A 58 21.91 6.91 -17.15
C ALA A 58 21.87 5.99 -15.91
N GLY A 59 22.69 4.93 -15.88
CA GLY A 59 22.73 3.95 -14.80
C GLY A 59 21.54 2.98 -14.78
N VAL A 60 20.81 2.85 -15.89
CA VAL A 60 19.61 2.00 -16.00
C VAL A 60 19.72 1.11 -17.26
N PRO A 61 20.61 0.10 -17.28
CA PRO A 61 20.80 -0.78 -18.44
C PRO A 61 19.53 -1.55 -18.81
N GLN A 62 18.58 -1.70 -17.88
CA GLN A 62 17.29 -2.33 -18.13
C GLN A 62 16.47 -1.63 -19.23
N TYR A 63 16.74 -0.35 -19.55
CA TYR A 63 16.11 0.30 -20.71
C TYR A 63 16.46 -0.40 -22.01
N TYR A 64 17.74 -0.77 -22.19
CA TYR A 64 18.17 -1.51 -23.37
C TYR A 64 17.60 -2.93 -23.38
N GLN A 65 17.57 -3.62 -22.23
CA GLN A 65 16.96 -4.94 -22.12
C GLN A 65 15.47 -4.94 -22.48
N LEU A 66 14.72 -3.92 -22.02
CA LEU A 66 13.31 -3.76 -22.38
C LEU A 66 13.12 -3.52 -23.88
N LEU A 67 14.01 -2.74 -24.51
CA LEU A 67 14.02 -2.54 -25.97
C LEU A 67 14.18 -3.87 -26.69
N GLU A 68 15.19 -4.63 -26.30
CA GLU A 68 15.60 -5.91 -26.89
C GLU A 68 14.49 -6.96 -26.76
N ASN A 69 13.91 -7.10 -25.56
CA ASN A 69 12.98 -8.18 -25.27
C ASN A 69 11.55 -7.90 -25.75
N LYS A 70 11.12 -6.64 -25.77
CA LYS A 70 9.72 -6.29 -26.05
C LYS A 70 9.53 -5.61 -27.41
N TYR A 71 10.31 -4.61 -27.72
CA TYR A 71 10.04 -3.72 -28.85
C TYR A 71 10.83 -4.07 -30.12
N GLN A 72 12.01 -4.64 -29.96
CA GLN A 72 12.92 -5.02 -31.05
C GLN A 72 13.27 -6.51 -31.01
N ALA A 73 12.39 -7.35 -30.46
CA ALA A 73 12.63 -8.77 -30.27
C ALA A 73 13.06 -9.46 -31.59
N GLY A 74 14.17 -10.19 -31.52
CA GLY A 74 14.75 -10.89 -32.68
C GLY A 74 15.45 -10.02 -33.73
N LYS A 75 15.47 -8.68 -33.56
CA LYS A 75 16.15 -7.76 -34.50
C LYS A 75 17.49 -7.26 -34.01
N THR A 76 17.72 -7.19 -32.71
CA THR A 76 18.91 -6.58 -32.09
C THR A 76 20.15 -7.42 -32.24
N ILE A 77 20.09 -8.74 -31.98
CA ILE A 77 21.24 -9.65 -31.97
C ILE A 77 22.01 -9.65 -33.29
N ASN A 78 21.32 -9.50 -34.43
CA ASN A 78 21.91 -9.49 -35.75
C ASN A 78 22.38 -8.11 -36.23
N LYS A 79 22.06 -7.02 -35.50
CA LYS A 79 22.37 -5.65 -35.89
C LYS A 79 23.42 -4.98 -35.02
N GLU A 80 23.60 -5.45 -33.78
CA GLU A 80 24.58 -4.86 -32.85
C GLU A 80 26.02 -5.27 -33.29
N SER A 81 26.87 -4.27 -33.48
CA SER A 81 28.27 -4.48 -33.82
C SER A 81 29.17 -4.35 -32.58
N MET A 82 30.12 -5.27 -32.41
CA MET A 82 31.10 -5.17 -31.34
C MET A 82 32.07 -4.02 -31.61
N ASN A 83 32.04 -3.02 -30.75
CA ASN A 83 32.92 -1.85 -30.76
C ASN A 83 33.28 -1.44 -29.32
N LEU A 84 34.11 -0.39 -29.16
CA LEU A 84 34.53 0.08 -27.83
C LEU A 84 33.38 0.52 -26.94
N LEU A 85 32.30 1.08 -27.51
CA LEU A 85 31.10 1.48 -26.75
C LEU A 85 30.34 0.26 -26.21
N SER A 86 30.15 -0.77 -27.05
CA SER A 86 29.48 -1.99 -26.60
C SER A 86 30.31 -2.74 -25.56
N MET A 87 31.63 -2.80 -25.72
CA MET A 87 32.53 -3.40 -24.71
C MET A 87 32.46 -2.64 -23.38
N SER A 88 32.51 -1.31 -23.41
CA SER A 88 32.35 -0.48 -22.20
C SER A 88 31.00 -0.74 -21.52
N SER A 89 29.91 -0.85 -22.28
CA SER A 89 28.60 -1.16 -21.77
C SER A 89 28.52 -2.52 -21.09
N PHE A 90 29.11 -3.55 -21.68
CA PHE A 90 29.23 -4.89 -21.06
C PHE A 90 29.97 -4.87 -19.72
N ILE A 91 31.08 -4.13 -19.62
CA ILE A 91 31.81 -3.98 -18.37
C ILE A 91 30.97 -3.28 -17.30
N ASN A 92 30.29 -2.20 -17.67
CA ASN A 92 29.45 -1.47 -16.76
C ASN A 92 28.26 -2.33 -16.27
N GLU A 93 27.61 -3.05 -17.18
CA GLU A 93 26.50 -3.96 -16.83
C GLU A 93 26.99 -5.08 -15.90
N ALA A 94 28.17 -5.68 -16.16
CA ALA A 94 28.74 -6.70 -15.27
C ALA A 94 29.01 -6.17 -13.86
N ALA A 95 29.42 -4.91 -13.72
CA ALA A 95 29.62 -4.26 -12.42
C ALA A 95 28.33 -4.03 -11.64
N LEU A 96 27.18 -4.05 -12.30
CA LEU A 96 25.84 -3.88 -11.68
C LEU A 96 25.20 -5.19 -11.24
N ILE A 97 25.84 -6.33 -11.51
CA ILE A 97 25.33 -7.65 -11.10
C ILE A 97 25.68 -7.94 -9.65
N VAL A 98 24.70 -8.36 -8.86
CA VAL A 98 24.85 -8.82 -7.47
C VAL A 98 24.07 -10.13 -7.30
N LYS A 99 24.75 -11.24 -6.98
CA LYS A 99 24.09 -12.56 -6.80
C LYS A 99 23.15 -12.90 -7.96
N ASP A 100 23.66 -12.78 -9.19
CA ASP A 100 22.96 -13.06 -10.45
C ASP A 100 21.80 -12.11 -10.79
N GLU A 101 21.56 -11.09 -9.97
CA GLU A 101 20.54 -10.06 -10.20
C GLU A 101 21.16 -8.79 -10.79
N MET A 102 20.66 -8.33 -11.93
CA MET A 102 21.09 -7.06 -12.51
C MET A 102 20.35 -5.90 -11.89
N LEU A 103 21.08 -5.05 -11.16
CA LEU A 103 20.57 -3.82 -10.55
C LEU A 103 20.72 -2.64 -11.52
N HIS A 104 19.91 -1.61 -11.35
CA HIS A 104 20.30 -0.30 -11.85
C HIS A 104 21.29 0.36 -10.86
N LYS A 105 22.06 1.34 -11.36
CA LYS A 105 23.13 2.00 -10.60
C LYS A 105 22.72 2.41 -9.18
N TYR A 106 21.55 3.03 -9.05
CA TYR A 106 21.08 3.57 -7.78
C TYR A 106 20.66 2.47 -6.78
N GLN A 107 20.15 1.33 -7.25
CA GLN A 107 19.93 0.15 -6.39
C GLN A 107 21.26 -0.45 -5.94
N LYS A 108 22.24 -0.48 -6.84
CA LYS A 108 23.61 -0.96 -6.54
C LYS A 108 24.26 -0.08 -5.48
N GLU A 109 24.17 1.25 -5.60
CA GLU A 109 24.67 2.20 -4.60
C GLU A 109 24.08 1.89 -3.21
N VAL A 110 22.75 1.71 -3.10
CA VAL A 110 22.09 1.36 -1.82
C VAL A 110 22.57 -0.02 -1.31
N THR A 111 22.65 -1.02 -2.22
CA THR A 111 23.07 -2.39 -1.84
C THR A 111 24.52 -2.43 -1.37
N ASP A 112 25.39 -1.61 -1.95
CA ASP A 112 26.82 -1.57 -1.61
C ASP A 112 27.10 -0.95 -0.23
N LEU A 113 26.21 -0.10 0.27
CA LEU A 113 26.29 0.47 1.63
C LEU A 113 26.19 -0.59 2.73
N PHE A 114 25.58 -1.75 2.44
CA PHE A 114 25.46 -2.84 3.41
C PHE A 114 26.74 -3.65 3.45
N GLU A 115 27.46 -3.55 4.56
CA GLU A 115 28.74 -4.22 4.80
C GLU A 115 28.66 -5.20 5.98
N ILE A 116 29.40 -6.30 5.87
CA ILE A 116 29.52 -7.31 6.95
C ILE A 116 30.31 -6.69 8.12
N ASN A 117 29.88 -6.97 9.34
CA ASN A 117 30.52 -6.49 10.58
C ASN A 117 30.35 -5.00 10.88
N THR A 118 29.51 -4.29 10.16
CA THR A 118 29.07 -2.91 10.48
C THR A 118 27.61 -2.91 10.92
N GLU A 119 27.18 -1.85 11.60
CA GLU A 119 25.77 -1.60 11.87
C GLU A 119 25.19 -0.82 10.69
N ASN A 120 24.27 -1.45 9.95
CA ASN A 120 23.70 -0.90 8.73
C ASN A 120 22.30 -0.36 8.99
N ARG A 121 22.16 0.94 9.16
CA ARG A 121 20.86 1.60 9.42
C ARG A 121 20.61 2.73 8.45
N TYR A 122 19.65 2.52 7.54
CA TYR A 122 19.36 3.45 6.46
C TYR A 122 17.87 3.74 6.34
N ILE A 123 17.55 4.97 5.92
CA ILE A 123 16.21 5.38 5.49
C ILE A 123 16.29 5.75 4.03
N LEU A 124 15.57 5.01 3.18
CA LEU A 124 15.54 5.18 1.74
C LEU A 124 14.25 5.90 1.31
N SER A 125 14.40 7.10 0.79
CA SER A 125 13.35 7.82 0.08
C SER A 125 13.61 7.77 -1.42
N ALA A 126 12.69 7.13 -2.16
CA ALA A 126 12.81 6.95 -3.60
C ALA A 126 11.43 6.79 -4.26
N PRO A 127 11.28 7.13 -5.57
CA PRO A 127 10.03 6.97 -6.30
C PRO A 127 9.43 5.56 -6.22
N THR A 128 8.15 5.43 -6.53
CA THR A 128 7.46 4.13 -6.53
C THR A 128 8.06 3.15 -7.55
N SER A 129 8.59 3.65 -8.67
CA SER A 129 9.24 2.86 -9.73
C SER A 129 10.67 2.41 -9.41
N PHE A 130 11.30 2.89 -8.32
CA PHE A 130 12.70 2.61 -7.96
C PHE A 130 13.00 1.11 -7.75
N GLY A 131 12.01 0.31 -7.37
CA GLY A 131 12.21 -1.11 -7.07
C GLY A 131 12.74 -1.37 -5.66
N LYS A 132 12.33 -0.58 -4.66
CA LYS A 132 12.75 -0.68 -3.25
C LYS A 132 12.73 -2.11 -2.70
N THR A 133 11.63 -2.84 -2.90
CA THR A 133 11.51 -4.22 -2.41
C THR A 133 12.50 -5.19 -3.08
N PHE A 134 12.79 -4.99 -4.37
CA PHE A 134 13.81 -5.78 -5.09
C PHE A 134 15.19 -5.51 -4.50
N THR A 135 15.53 -4.26 -4.20
CA THR A 135 16.77 -3.89 -3.51
C THR A 135 16.91 -4.60 -2.15
N VAL A 136 15.81 -4.67 -1.37
CA VAL A 136 15.78 -5.40 -0.08
C VAL A 136 16.14 -6.87 -0.26
N TYR A 137 15.53 -7.56 -1.23
CA TYR A 137 15.83 -8.97 -1.48
C TYR A 137 17.27 -9.18 -1.92
N THR A 138 17.80 -8.29 -2.75
CA THR A 138 19.22 -8.34 -3.15
C THR A 138 20.16 -8.11 -1.96
N ILE A 139 19.84 -7.19 -1.04
CA ILE A 139 20.59 -6.99 0.20
C ILE A 139 20.58 -8.28 1.05
N ILE A 140 19.42 -8.91 1.22
CA ILE A 140 19.30 -10.19 1.95
C ILE A 140 20.16 -11.27 1.30
N LYS A 141 20.11 -11.40 -0.05
CA LYS A 141 20.93 -12.35 -0.80
C LYS A 141 22.43 -12.07 -0.64
N LYS A 142 22.83 -10.80 -0.63
CA LYS A 142 24.24 -10.37 -0.46
C LYS A 142 24.75 -10.70 0.94
N MET A 143 23.99 -10.33 1.98
CA MET A 143 24.42 -10.37 3.37
C MET A 143 24.21 -11.74 4.04
N GLY A 144 23.25 -12.55 3.58
CA GLY A 144 23.01 -13.91 4.08
C GLY A 144 22.49 -13.98 5.53
N TYR A 145 21.70 -12.99 5.95
CA TYR A 145 21.11 -12.93 7.30
C TYR A 145 20.33 -14.18 7.69
N SER A 146 20.31 -14.54 8.98
CA SER A 146 19.60 -15.72 9.48
C SER A 146 18.19 -15.42 9.94
N ASN A 147 17.98 -14.36 10.73
CA ASN A 147 16.67 -13.95 11.22
C ASN A 147 16.28 -12.60 10.66
N ILE A 148 15.27 -12.58 9.81
CA ILE A 148 14.86 -11.42 9.02
C ILE A 148 13.43 -11.06 9.39
N LEU A 149 13.17 -9.77 9.64
CA LEU A 149 11.84 -9.22 9.81
C LEU A 149 11.50 -8.31 8.63
N LEU A 150 10.36 -8.57 7.99
CA LEU A 150 9.81 -7.74 6.92
C LEU A 150 8.44 -7.22 7.37
N VAL A 151 8.33 -5.90 7.55
CA VAL A 151 7.10 -5.24 8.00
C VAL A 151 6.47 -4.47 6.84
N PHE A 152 5.27 -4.91 6.46
CA PHE A 152 4.46 -4.26 5.42
C PHE A 152 3.18 -3.68 6.02
N PRO A 153 2.80 -2.44 5.68
CA PRO A 153 1.67 -1.75 6.32
C PRO A 153 0.30 -2.34 5.96
N THR A 154 0.21 -3.19 4.94
CA THR A 154 -1.06 -3.78 4.49
C THR A 154 -0.93 -5.27 4.18
N ILE A 155 -2.04 -6.01 4.37
CA ILE A 155 -2.11 -7.44 4.02
C ILE A 155 -1.87 -7.65 2.52
N SER A 156 -2.27 -6.72 1.67
CA SER A 156 -2.05 -6.83 0.21
C SER A 156 -0.56 -6.83 -0.14
N LEU A 157 0.22 -5.88 0.41
CA LEU A 157 1.69 -5.86 0.26
C LEU A 157 2.34 -7.09 0.85
N LEU A 158 1.91 -7.50 2.04
CA LEU A 158 2.39 -8.72 2.69
C LEU A 158 2.19 -9.93 1.78
N SER A 159 0.98 -10.12 1.24
CA SER A 159 0.66 -11.27 0.39
C SER A 159 1.45 -11.25 -0.93
N GLU A 160 1.61 -10.09 -1.57
CA GLU A 160 2.43 -9.95 -2.78
C GLU A 160 3.89 -10.34 -2.51
N ASN A 161 4.44 -9.87 -1.40
CA ASN A 161 5.83 -10.16 -1.05
C ASN A 161 6.04 -11.59 -0.55
N LEU A 162 5.05 -12.17 0.13
CA LEU A 162 5.06 -13.59 0.50
C LEU A 162 5.15 -14.48 -0.75
N LEU A 163 4.33 -14.21 -1.78
CA LEU A 163 4.39 -14.94 -3.05
C LEU A 163 5.73 -14.79 -3.76
N LYS A 164 6.34 -13.58 -3.74
CA LYS A 164 7.68 -13.37 -4.32
C LYS A 164 8.74 -14.18 -3.60
N LEU A 165 8.72 -14.22 -2.26
CA LEU A 165 9.65 -15.01 -1.47
C LEU A 165 9.49 -16.52 -1.73
N GLN A 166 8.25 -17.00 -1.87
CA GLN A 166 7.96 -18.41 -2.14
C GLN A 166 8.39 -18.86 -3.54
N ASN A 167 8.37 -17.95 -4.52
CA ASN A 167 8.74 -18.24 -5.90
C ASN A 167 10.25 -18.05 -6.21
N ASP A 168 11.03 -17.49 -5.31
CA ASP A 168 12.46 -17.27 -5.48
C ASP A 168 13.24 -18.42 -4.81
N GLU A 169 13.99 -19.17 -5.59
CA GLU A 169 14.73 -20.37 -5.18
C GLU A 169 15.70 -20.09 -4.03
N PHE A 170 16.33 -18.92 -3.97
CA PHE A 170 17.23 -18.56 -2.88
C PHE A 170 16.55 -18.64 -1.51
N PHE A 171 15.28 -18.20 -1.42
CA PHE A 171 14.54 -18.19 -0.16
C PHE A 171 13.96 -19.54 0.23
N SER A 172 14.11 -20.58 -0.61
CA SER A 172 13.69 -21.95 -0.26
C SER A 172 14.42 -22.51 0.97
N THR A 173 15.61 -21.98 1.27
CA THR A 173 16.40 -22.33 2.46
C THR A 173 15.90 -21.67 3.75
N TYR A 174 14.98 -20.73 3.64
CA TYR A 174 14.39 -20.02 4.78
C TYR A 174 13.03 -20.61 5.17
N LYS A 175 12.76 -20.68 6.47
CA LYS A 175 11.41 -20.90 6.94
C LYS A 175 10.66 -19.57 7.03
N ILE A 176 9.56 -19.45 6.26
CA ILE A 176 8.80 -18.20 6.15
C ILE A 176 7.60 -18.25 7.10
N HIS A 177 7.49 -17.25 7.96
CA HIS A 177 6.46 -17.12 8.99
C HIS A 177 5.58 -15.89 8.70
N SER A 178 4.29 -16.12 8.46
CA SER A 178 3.29 -15.05 8.22
C SER A 178 2.22 -14.96 9.31
N LEU A 179 2.18 -15.93 10.24
CA LEU A 179 1.29 -15.94 11.40
C LEU A 179 2.06 -15.49 12.64
N SER A 180 1.42 -14.75 13.53
CA SER A 180 2.02 -14.22 14.76
C SER A 180 2.07 -15.23 15.91
N GLU A 181 1.20 -16.25 15.86
CA GLU A 181 1.01 -17.25 16.93
C GLU A 181 1.91 -18.47 16.71
N ILE A 182 3.20 -18.25 16.52
CA ILE A 182 4.19 -19.31 16.35
C ILE A 182 5.02 -19.49 17.62
N LYS A 183 5.47 -20.71 17.85
CA LYS A 183 6.34 -21.06 18.98
C LYS A 183 7.79 -21.16 18.53
N LYS A 184 8.72 -20.98 19.46
CA LYS A 184 10.16 -21.07 19.18
C LYS A 184 10.59 -22.41 18.58
N GLU A 185 9.90 -23.49 18.93
CA GLU A 185 10.16 -24.85 18.42
C GLU A 185 9.85 -24.96 16.91
N GLU A 186 9.09 -24.01 16.37
CA GLU A 186 8.76 -23.94 14.96
C GLU A 186 9.78 -23.15 14.14
N PHE A 187 10.80 -22.56 14.77
CA PHE A 187 11.83 -21.80 14.03
C PHE A 187 12.77 -22.76 13.29
N GLY A 188 13.26 -22.32 12.13
CA GLY A 188 14.31 -22.98 11.37
C GLY A 188 15.69 -22.42 11.70
N GLU A 189 16.73 -22.90 11.02
CA GLU A 189 18.07 -22.31 11.08
C GLU A 189 18.10 -20.91 10.51
N LYS A 190 17.31 -20.68 9.43
CA LYS A 190 17.10 -19.39 8.80
C LYS A 190 15.61 -19.07 8.74
N ASN A 191 15.23 -17.87 9.15
CA ASN A 191 13.83 -17.48 9.29
C ASN A 191 13.56 -16.13 8.61
N ILE A 192 12.41 -16.04 7.93
CA ILE A 192 11.84 -14.79 7.48
C ILE A 192 10.48 -14.61 8.14
N PHE A 193 10.34 -13.56 8.93
CA PHE A 193 9.08 -13.15 9.55
C PHE A 193 8.49 -12.03 8.71
N ILE A 194 7.36 -12.29 8.04
CA ILE A 194 6.70 -11.33 7.19
C ILE A 194 5.36 -10.93 7.81
N TYR A 195 5.27 -9.69 8.31
CA TYR A 195 4.19 -9.25 9.16
C TYR A 195 3.61 -7.89 8.74
N THR A 196 2.35 -7.66 9.19
CA THR A 196 1.87 -6.27 9.35
C THR A 196 2.34 -5.74 10.72
N PRO A 197 2.30 -4.41 10.96
CA PRO A 197 2.65 -3.86 12.26
C PRO A 197 1.92 -4.56 13.42
N GLU A 198 0.63 -4.79 13.29
CA GLU A 198 -0.19 -5.44 14.31
C GLU A 198 0.21 -6.90 14.55
N ARG A 199 0.57 -7.64 13.47
CA ARG A 199 1.06 -9.02 13.59
C ARG A 199 2.43 -9.08 14.25
N TYR A 200 3.31 -8.12 13.93
CA TYR A 200 4.62 -8.04 14.58
C TYR A 200 4.47 -7.78 16.09
N LEU A 201 3.61 -6.82 16.47
CA LEU A 201 3.32 -6.58 17.90
C LEU A 201 2.74 -7.80 18.60
N SER A 202 1.82 -8.52 17.96
CA SER A 202 1.27 -9.78 18.49
C SER A 202 2.32 -10.90 18.60
N PHE A 203 3.27 -10.96 17.65
CA PHE A 203 4.40 -11.89 17.75
C PHE A 203 5.27 -11.60 18.98
N LEU A 204 5.54 -10.32 19.27
CA LEU A 204 6.31 -9.91 20.45
C LEU A 204 5.60 -10.20 21.79
N ASP A 205 4.29 -10.44 21.79
CA ASP A 205 3.57 -10.83 23.02
C ASP A 205 4.01 -12.21 23.53
N ASN A 206 4.40 -13.11 22.61
CA ASN A 206 4.77 -14.48 22.93
C ASN A 206 6.25 -14.81 22.67
N ASN A 207 6.98 -13.94 21.98
CA ASN A 207 8.34 -14.22 21.54
C ASN A 207 9.28 -13.04 21.84
N SER A 208 10.50 -13.37 22.24
CA SER A 208 11.62 -12.43 22.31
C SER A 208 12.69 -12.91 21.34
N LEU A 209 12.87 -12.18 20.23
CA LEU A 209 13.83 -12.51 19.19
C LEU A 209 14.51 -11.22 18.72
N ASN A 210 15.83 -11.25 18.58
CA ASN A 210 16.60 -10.22 17.91
C ASN A 210 16.75 -10.59 16.43
N PHE A 211 16.56 -9.60 15.56
CA PHE A 211 16.69 -9.78 14.12
C PHE A 211 18.05 -9.31 13.62
N ASP A 212 18.64 -10.05 12.69
CA ASP A 212 19.87 -9.62 12.03
C ASP A 212 19.58 -8.46 11.08
N PHE A 213 18.42 -8.51 10.40
CA PHE A 213 17.97 -7.47 9.48
C PHE A 213 16.46 -7.25 9.60
N THR A 214 16.07 -5.98 9.59
CA THR A 214 14.66 -5.59 9.51
C THR A 214 14.43 -4.59 8.38
N PHE A 215 13.40 -4.86 7.60
CA PHE A 215 12.84 -3.94 6.63
C PHE A 215 11.46 -3.44 7.05
N VAL A 216 11.25 -2.13 7.00
CA VAL A 216 9.94 -1.51 7.26
C VAL A 216 9.57 -0.64 6.05
N ASP A 217 8.47 -1.00 5.39
CA ASP A 217 7.97 -0.27 4.22
C ASP A 217 7.00 0.85 4.59
N GLU A 218 6.91 1.87 3.74
CA GLU A 218 6.01 3.01 3.86
C GLU A 218 6.22 3.84 5.14
N ILE A 219 7.48 4.19 5.45
CA ILE A 219 7.87 4.89 6.68
C ILE A 219 7.08 6.19 6.94
N TYR A 220 6.52 6.84 5.92
CA TYR A 220 5.68 8.04 6.09
C TYR A 220 4.45 7.80 6.97
N LYS A 221 4.07 6.55 7.22
CA LYS A 221 2.94 6.20 8.09
C LYS A 221 3.19 6.48 9.59
N ILE A 222 4.38 6.90 9.96
CA ILE A 222 4.62 7.42 11.32
C ILE A 222 4.02 8.81 11.54
N ASP A 223 3.78 9.54 10.48
CA ASP A 223 3.26 10.90 10.51
C ASP A 223 1.79 10.92 10.10
N ASN A 224 0.92 11.30 11.04
CA ASN A 224 -0.52 11.32 10.83
C ASN A 224 -0.96 12.33 9.76
N ASP A 225 -0.16 13.37 9.50
CA ASP A 225 -0.48 14.34 8.47
C ASP A 225 -0.34 13.77 7.04
N PHE A 226 0.49 12.72 6.89
CA PHE A 226 0.59 11.96 5.64
C PHE A 226 -0.46 10.85 5.52
N ILE A 227 -1.04 10.42 6.65
CA ILE A 227 -2.07 9.39 6.68
C ILE A 227 -3.42 10.07 6.65
N ILE A 228 -4.18 9.80 5.63
CA ILE A 228 -5.49 10.40 5.53
C ILE A 228 -6.53 9.33 5.89
N ASN A 229 -7.08 9.44 7.10
CA ASN A 229 -8.37 8.87 7.43
C ASN A 229 -9.44 9.95 7.42
N ASN A 230 -10.45 9.74 6.59
CA ASN A 230 -11.52 10.71 6.34
C ASN A 230 -12.61 10.71 7.41
N GLU A 231 -12.54 9.82 8.41
CA GLU A 231 -13.72 9.52 9.22
C GLU A 231 -13.64 10.00 10.66
N THR A 232 -12.45 10.31 11.20
CA THR A 232 -12.35 10.88 12.56
C THR A 232 -11.12 11.80 12.68
N PRO A 233 -11.21 12.89 13.47
CA PRO A 233 -10.05 13.70 13.86
C PRO A 233 -9.15 12.98 14.87
N GLU A 234 -9.55 11.81 15.34
CA GLU A 234 -8.83 10.99 16.28
C GLU A 234 -7.78 10.13 15.57
N GLU A 235 -6.69 9.88 16.27
CA GLU A 235 -5.58 9.08 15.80
C GLU A 235 -6.04 7.66 15.43
N ASN A 236 -5.65 7.20 14.23
CA ASN A 236 -6.02 5.87 13.80
C ASN A 236 -5.16 4.83 14.53
N GLU A 237 -5.80 3.79 15.04
CA GLU A 237 -5.15 2.68 15.74
C GLU A 237 -4.04 2.00 14.90
N ARG A 238 -4.17 1.99 13.58
CA ARG A 238 -3.13 1.47 12.68
C ARG A 238 -1.86 2.30 12.71
N ASP A 239 -1.99 3.61 12.87
CA ASP A 239 -0.87 4.53 12.92
C ASP A 239 -0.12 4.34 14.23
N THR A 240 -0.84 4.17 15.32
CA THR A 240 -0.27 3.81 16.61
C THR A 240 0.45 2.46 16.54
N ALA A 241 -0.17 1.43 15.96
CA ALA A 241 0.46 0.12 15.78
C ALA A 241 1.73 0.21 14.93
N TYR A 242 1.71 1.05 13.89
CA TYR A 242 2.87 1.25 13.01
C TYR A 242 4.04 1.93 13.78
N ARG A 243 3.78 3.00 14.53
CA ARG A 243 4.81 3.66 15.36
C ARG A 243 5.40 2.73 16.41
N LEU A 244 4.54 1.99 17.13
CA LEU A 244 5.00 1.00 18.11
C LEU A 244 5.86 -0.09 17.46
N ALA A 245 5.40 -0.67 16.36
CA ALA A 245 6.13 -1.70 15.63
C ALA A 245 7.50 -1.18 15.17
N LEU A 246 7.58 0.06 14.69
CA LEU A 246 8.85 0.68 14.32
C LEU A 246 9.78 0.84 15.52
N GLU A 247 9.28 1.34 16.66
CA GLU A 247 10.10 1.48 17.88
C GLU A 247 10.67 0.14 18.36
N TYR A 248 9.84 -0.91 18.39
CA TYR A 248 10.33 -2.25 18.73
C TYR A 248 11.28 -2.82 17.68
N ALA A 249 11.07 -2.55 16.40
CA ALA A 249 11.98 -2.95 15.34
C ALA A 249 13.34 -2.28 15.50
N CYS A 250 13.38 -0.98 15.82
CA CYS A 250 14.62 -0.24 16.09
C CYS A 250 15.41 -0.80 17.27
N ARG A 251 14.72 -1.31 18.31
CA ARG A 251 15.35 -1.90 19.50
C ARG A 251 15.81 -3.34 19.31
N ASN A 252 15.07 -4.12 18.51
CA ASN A 252 15.27 -5.56 18.38
C ASN A 252 16.06 -5.96 17.11
N SER A 253 16.61 -5.02 16.37
CA SER A 253 17.29 -5.31 15.12
C SER A 253 18.66 -4.65 15.05
N ARG A 254 19.64 -5.40 14.51
CA ARG A 254 20.98 -4.89 14.25
C ARG A 254 20.95 -3.97 13.02
N ASP A 255 20.66 -4.54 11.88
CA ASP A 255 20.63 -3.84 10.60
C ASP A 255 19.18 -3.48 10.24
N LEU A 256 18.94 -2.25 9.77
CA LEU A 256 17.61 -1.77 9.39
C LEU A 256 17.62 -1.00 8.07
N LEU A 257 16.59 -1.26 7.26
CA LEU A 257 16.26 -0.42 6.13
C LEU A 257 14.80 0.01 6.24
N LEU A 258 14.58 1.30 6.43
CA LEU A 258 13.26 1.91 6.37
C LEU A 258 13.08 2.50 4.98
N ALA A 259 11.92 2.34 4.36
CA ALA A 259 11.70 2.86 3.02
C ALA A 259 10.34 3.55 2.87
N GLY A 260 10.29 4.52 1.97
CA GLY A 260 9.06 5.17 1.56
C GLY A 260 9.22 5.96 0.27
N PRO A 261 8.11 6.27 -0.42
CA PRO A 261 8.16 7.05 -1.65
C PRO A 261 8.14 8.55 -1.34
N TYR A 262 8.94 9.33 -2.09
CA TYR A 262 8.88 10.80 -2.11
C TYR A 262 8.88 11.48 -0.74
N ILE A 263 9.57 10.93 0.25
CA ILE A 263 9.68 11.53 1.58
C ILE A 263 10.64 12.71 1.50
N GLN A 264 10.25 13.85 2.05
CA GLN A 264 11.15 14.96 2.30
C GLN A 264 11.59 14.93 3.77
N PHE A 265 12.88 14.82 3.97
CA PHE A 265 13.45 14.84 5.32
C PHE A 265 13.48 16.27 5.88
N GLN A 266 13.25 16.40 7.18
CA GLN A 266 13.38 17.70 7.85
C GLN A 266 14.76 18.31 7.64
N LYS A 267 14.77 19.62 7.36
CA LYS A 267 16.02 20.39 7.27
C LYS A 267 16.56 20.69 8.65
N PRO A 268 17.90 20.91 8.79
CA PRO A 268 18.49 21.24 10.09
C PRO A 268 17.89 22.50 10.75
N GLU A 269 17.43 23.45 9.95
CA GLU A 269 16.85 24.73 10.40
C GLU A 269 15.38 24.62 10.81
N THR A 270 14.74 23.49 10.60
CA THR A 270 13.32 23.29 10.97
C THR A 270 13.17 23.44 12.49
N ARG A 271 12.20 24.26 12.92
CA ARG A 271 11.97 24.55 14.34
C ARG A 271 11.70 23.31 15.19
N VAL A 272 10.96 22.36 14.64
CA VAL A 272 10.68 21.06 15.25
C VAL A 272 11.46 20.00 14.48
N ASN A 273 12.48 19.45 15.11
CA ASN A 273 13.38 18.48 14.47
C ASN A 273 13.02 17.03 14.84
N SER A 274 11.73 16.70 14.97
CA SER A 274 11.27 15.42 15.49
C SER A 274 11.77 14.22 14.68
N PHE A 275 11.74 14.30 13.35
CA PHE A 275 12.28 13.25 12.52
C PHE A 275 13.81 13.18 12.54
N ASN A 276 14.51 14.34 12.66
CA ASN A 276 15.95 14.37 12.82
C ASN A 276 16.36 13.77 14.18
N ASN A 277 15.58 14.03 15.25
CA ASN A 277 15.79 13.40 16.55
C ASN A 277 15.69 11.89 16.47
N PHE A 278 14.61 11.38 15.82
CA PHE A 278 14.42 9.95 15.59
C PHE A 278 15.61 9.34 14.84
N THR A 279 16.04 9.97 13.74
CA THR A 279 17.12 9.43 12.91
C THR A 279 18.46 9.44 13.65
N SER A 280 18.75 10.49 14.43
CA SER A 280 20.00 10.62 15.19
C SER A 280 20.07 9.61 16.32
N ILE A 281 19.00 9.45 17.11
CA ILE A 281 18.97 8.51 18.25
C ILE A 281 19.10 7.06 17.76
N ASN A 282 18.43 6.74 16.67
CA ASN A 282 18.47 5.40 16.11
C ASN A 282 19.60 5.19 15.08
N ARG A 283 20.51 6.17 14.91
CA ARG A 283 21.70 6.13 14.04
C ARG A 283 21.40 5.86 12.58
N PHE A 284 20.30 6.38 12.04
CA PHE A 284 19.94 6.24 10.65
C PHE A 284 20.68 7.23 9.75
N ASN A 285 21.22 6.71 8.65
CA ASN A 285 21.68 7.50 7.51
C ASN A 285 20.54 7.66 6.50
N LYS A 286 20.34 8.88 5.99
CA LYS A 286 19.27 9.22 5.03
C LYS A 286 19.78 9.07 3.61
N LEU A 287 19.04 8.34 2.80
CA LEU A 287 19.32 8.11 1.37
C LEU A 287 18.16 8.70 0.56
N GLU A 288 18.45 9.72 -0.23
CA GLU A 288 17.45 10.44 -1.01
C GLU A 288 17.68 10.29 -2.51
N TYR A 289 16.74 9.60 -3.16
CA TYR A 289 16.70 9.35 -4.61
C TYR A 289 15.40 9.84 -5.24
N ASN A 290 14.72 10.80 -4.63
CA ASN A 290 13.41 11.31 -5.07
C ASN A 290 13.41 11.93 -6.46
N ASP A 291 14.58 12.34 -6.95
CA ASP A 291 14.80 12.87 -8.30
C ASP A 291 14.98 11.78 -9.37
N ILE A 292 15.14 10.50 -8.98
CA ILE A 292 15.42 9.39 -9.90
C ILE A 292 14.12 8.73 -10.36
N GLU A 293 13.41 9.39 -11.27
CA GLU A 293 12.22 8.84 -11.93
C GLU A 293 12.61 7.88 -13.07
N ILE A 294 12.74 6.59 -12.75
CA ILE A 294 13.15 5.55 -13.73
C ILE A 294 12.07 5.31 -14.79
N VAL A 295 10.81 5.62 -14.51
CA VAL A 295 9.72 5.63 -15.49
C VAL A 295 9.18 7.03 -15.57
N SER A 296 9.35 7.71 -16.69
CA SER A 296 8.93 9.11 -16.82
C SER A 296 7.41 9.26 -16.75
N LYS A 297 6.92 10.43 -16.29
CA LYS A 297 5.50 10.75 -16.22
C LYS A 297 5.20 11.92 -17.16
N ASN A 298 4.37 11.64 -18.18
CA ASN A 298 3.95 12.62 -19.16
C ASN A 298 2.58 13.13 -18.77
N ILE A 299 2.52 14.34 -18.17
CA ILE A 299 1.26 14.98 -17.78
C ILE A 299 0.71 15.72 -18.98
N THR A 300 -0.57 15.51 -19.27
CA THR A 300 -1.29 16.20 -20.34
C THR A 300 -2.67 16.63 -19.89
N HIS A 301 -3.16 17.72 -20.47
CA HIS A 301 -4.47 18.28 -20.18
C HIS A 301 -5.38 18.21 -21.41
N ILE A 302 -6.69 18.08 -21.19
CA ILE A 302 -7.67 18.13 -22.27
C ILE A 302 -8.00 19.61 -22.57
N LYS A 303 -7.47 20.12 -23.69
CA LYS A 303 -7.76 21.48 -24.20
C LYS A 303 -8.58 21.39 -25.47
N ARG A 304 -9.74 22.07 -25.52
CA ARG A 304 -10.62 22.12 -26.71
C ARG A 304 -10.95 20.71 -27.25
N ASN A 305 -11.31 19.79 -26.38
CA ASN A 305 -11.57 18.38 -26.70
C ASN A 305 -10.40 17.65 -27.40
N LYS A 306 -9.16 18.01 -27.06
CA LYS A 306 -7.94 17.32 -27.51
C LYS A 306 -6.97 17.15 -26.37
N PHE A 307 -6.21 16.07 -26.41
CA PHE A 307 -5.02 15.88 -25.58
C PHE A 307 -3.93 15.18 -26.40
N GLU A 308 -2.69 15.31 -25.97
CA GLU A 308 -1.53 14.81 -26.71
C GLU A 308 -0.73 13.86 -25.84
N ILE A 309 -0.38 12.69 -26.39
CA ILE A 309 0.52 11.73 -25.76
C ILE A 309 1.65 11.44 -26.76
N GLY A 310 2.86 11.83 -26.41
CA GLY A 310 3.99 11.76 -27.33
C GLY A 310 3.74 12.57 -28.61
N ASN A 311 3.69 11.89 -29.75
CA ASN A 311 3.38 12.51 -31.05
C ASN A 311 1.91 12.33 -31.50
N THR A 312 1.10 11.64 -30.70
CA THR A 312 -0.28 11.32 -31.07
C THR A 312 -1.25 12.32 -30.46
N VAL A 313 -2.09 12.91 -31.30
CA VAL A 313 -3.16 13.83 -30.91
C VAL A 313 -4.47 13.05 -30.84
N TYR A 314 -5.02 12.93 -29.64
CA TYR A 314 -6.32 12.31 -29.39
C TYR A 314 -7.42 13.37 -29.41
N ARG A 315 -8.52 13.08 -30.09
CA ARG A 315 -9.66 14.01 -30.21
C ARG A 315 -10.90 13.39 -29.57
N LEU A 316 -11.50 14.10 -28.65
CA LEU A 316 -12.80 13.74 -28.09
C LEU A 316 -13.91 14.18 -29.05
N LYS A 317 -15.05 13.51 -29.04
CA LYS A 317 -16.18 13.83 -29.87
C LYS A 317 -16.73 15.22 -29.61
N ALA A 318 -17.32 15.83 -30.63
CA ALA A 318 -18.04 17.07 -30.47
C ALA A 318 -19.21 16.88 -29.47
N GLY A 319 -19.37 17.86 -28.55
CA GLY A 319 -20.39 17.77 -27.50
C GLY A 319 -19.93 17.10 -26.20
N THR A 320 -18.70 16.58 -26.12
CA THR A 320 -18.11 16.09 -24.87
C THR A 320 -17.92 17.25 -23.89
N SER A 321 -18.80 17.37 -22.90
CA SER A 321 -18.81 18.50 -21.96
C SER A 321 -18.67 18.08 -20.50
N THR A 322 -19.24 16.95 -20.11
CA THR A 322 -19.19 16.49 -18.73
C THR A 322 -17.90 15.74 -18.42
N MET A 323 -17.54 15.67 -17.13
CA MET A 323 -16.38 14.88 -16.68
C MET A 323 -16.55 13.38 -17.04
N GLN A 324 -17.77 12.85 -16.95
CA GLN A 324 -18.08 11.47 -17.30
C GLN A 324 -17.84 11.21 -18.79
N ASP A 325 -18.27 12.12 -19.67
CA ASP A 325 -18.04 12.03 -21.11
C ASP A 325 -16.55 12.07 -21.43
N LYS A 326 -15.81 13.00 -20.81
CA LYS A 326 -14.36 13.10 -20.98
C LYS A 326 -13.64 11.81 -20.57
N VAL A 327 -13.99 11.23 -19.41
CA VAL A 327 -13.44 9.95 -18.95
C VAL A 327 -13.75 8.83 -19.92
N ALA A 328 -15.02 8.66 -20.33
CA ALA A 328 -15.44 7.62 -21.25
C ALA A 328 -14.74 7.73 -22.61
N GLN A 329 -14.71 8.92 -23.20
CA GLN A 329 -14.04 9.15 -24.49
C GLN A 329 -12.52 8.98 -24.40
N SER A 330 -11.89 9.34 -23.27
CA SER A 330 -10.46 9.09 -23.08
C SER A 330 -10.16 7.60 -23.02
N ILE A 331 -10.95 6.79 -22.28
CA ILE A 331 -10.78 5.33 -22.22
C ILE A 331 -10.97 4.70 -23.61
N ILE A 332 -11.97 5.14 -24.37
CA ILE A 332 -12.26 4.61 -25.72
C ILE A 332 -11.12 4.91 -26.70
N ASN A 333 -10.48 6.05 -26.55
CA ASN A 333 -9.39 6.47 -27.44
C ASN A 333 -8.03 5.86 -27.07
N LEU A 334 -7.87 5.34 -25.85
CA LEU A 334 -6.60 4.79 -25.37
C LEU A 334 -6.55 3.26 -25.59
N ASP A 335 -5.50 2.79 -26.23
CA ASP A 335 -5.35 1.35 -26.58
C ASP A 335 -4.84 0.47 -25.46
N GLU A 336 -4.34 1.06 -24.35
CA GLU A 336 -3.72 0.33 -23.25
C GLU A 336 -4.50 0.51 -21.94
N ASN A 337 -4.22 -0.40 -20.98
CA ASN A 337 -4.85 -0.41 -19.65
C ASN A 337 -4.84 0.97 -19.00
N THR A 338 -6.03 1.42 -18.61
CA THR A 338 -6.24 2.76 -18.05
C THR A 338 -6.72 2.70 -16.61
N LEU A 339 -5.98 3.33 -15.71
CA LEU A 339 -6.37 3.56 -14.33
C LEU A 339 -7.07 4.91 -14.21
N ILE A 340 -8.18 4.99 -13.48
CA ILE A 340 -8.92 6.22 -13.26
C ILE A 340 -8.93 6.54 -11.77
N TYR A 341 -8.31 7.66 -11.39
CA TYR A 341 -8.35 8.16 -10.03
C TYR A 341 -9.60 9.00 -9.77
N CYS A 342 -10.33 8.64 -8.72
CA CYS A 342 -11.51 9.35 -8.23
C CYS A 342 -11.33 9.74 -6.76
N GLY A 343 -11.77 10.93 -6.39
CA GLY A 343 -11.61 11.45 -5.02
C GLY A 343 -12.50 10.75 -3.99
N ARG A 344 -13.60 10.12 -4.39
CA ARG A 344 -14.60 9.49 -3.49
C ARG A 344 -15.08 8.15 -4.03
N LYS A 345 -15.48 7.25 -3.15
CA LYS A 345 -16.10 5.95 -3.49
C LYS A 345 -17.33 6.10 -4.39
N TYR A 346 -18.17 7.08 -4.08
CA TYR A 346 -19.36 7.39 -4.89
C TYR A 346 -19.00 7.76 -6.34
N ASP A 347 -17.93 8.54 -6.54
CA ASP A 347 -17.50 8.94 -7.89
C ASP A 347 -16.95 7.74 -8.68
N VAL A 348 -16.23 6.81 -8.03
CA VAL A 348 -15.77 5.55 -8.66
C VAL A 348 -16.95 4.79 -9.27
N GLU A 349 -17.99 4.53 -8.49
CA GLU A 349 -19.15 3.78 -8.93
C GLU A 349 -20.01 4.57 -9.93
N ARG A 350 -20.12 5.89 -9.77
CA ARG A 350 -20.85 6.77 -10.69
C ARG A 350 -20.21 6.79 -12.09
N PHE A 351 -18.87 6.93 -12.17
CA PHE A 351 -18.15 6.92 -13.45
C PHE A 351 -18.19 5.54 -14.10
N ALA A 352 -17.98 4.47 -13.33
CA ALA A 352 -18.12 3.10 -13.84
C ALA A 352 -19.54 2.84 -14.36
N GLY A 353 -20.57 3.23 -13.61
CA GLY A 353 -21.96 3.11 -14.00
C GLY A 353 -22.34 3.94 -15.26
N PHE A 354 -21.66 5.07 -15.49
CA PHE A 354 -21.81 5.83 -16.71
C PHE A 354 -21.20 5.09 -17.91
N LEU A 355 -19.98 4.56 -17.74
CA LEU A 355 -19.28 3.82 -18.79
C LEU A 355 -20.01 2.53 -19.19
N LEU A 356 -20.65 1.82 -18.22
CA LEU A 356 -21.47 0.63 -18.49
C LEU A 356 -22.58 0.88 -19.53
N ARG A 357 -23.15 2.07 -19.56
CA ARG A 357 -24.23 2.46 -20.47
C ARG A 357 -23.76 3.05 -21.79
N ASN A 358 -22.44 3.21 -21.96
CA ASN A 358 -21.88 3.81 -23.17
C ASN A 358 -21.83 2.78 -24.33
N PRO A 359 -22.52 3.03 -25.47
CA PRO A 359 -22.58 2.06 -26.57
C PRO A 359 -21.23 1.83 -27.25
N GLU A 360 -20.39 2.88 -27.33
CA GLU A 360 -19.07 2.80 -27.97
C GLU A 360 -18.10 1.96 -27.15
N TYR A 361 -18.13 2.12 -25.81
CA TYR A 361 -17.37 1.25 -24.94
C TYR A 361 -17.77 -0.22 -25.10
N ASN A 362 -19.06 -0.50 -25.19
CA ASN A 362 -19.55 -1.86 -25.40
C ASN A 362 -19.05 -2.48 -26.71
N SER A 363 -18.79 -1.68 -27.75
CA SER A 363 -18.23 -2.18 -29.02
C SER A 363 -16.75 -2.61 -28.90
N LEU A 364 -16.00 -2.10 -27.95
CA LEU A 364 -14.62 -2.52 -27.69
C LEU A 364 -14.56 -3.94 -27.09
N LEU A 365 -15.57 -4.34 -26.34
CA LEU A 365 -15.63 -5.64 -25.65
C LEU A 365 -15.70 -6.83 -26.62
N LEU A 366 -16.28 -6.64 -27.80
CA LEU A 366 -16.45 -7.69 -28.82
C LEU A 366 -15.11 -8.21 -29.38
N LYS A 367 -14.01 -7.57 -29.06
CA LYS A 367 -12.66 -7.89 -29.56
C LYS A 367 -11.81 -8.73 -28.61
N LYS A 368 -12.31 -9.08 -27.42
CA LYS A 368 -11.54 -9.85 -26.41
C LYS A 368 -12.12 -11.24 -26.21
N ASP A 369 -11.24 -12.24 -26.25
CA ASP A 369 -11.56 -13.63 -25.93
C ASP A 369 -11.80 -13.80 -24.42
N ASP A 370 -12.66 -14.77 -24.06
CA ASP A 370 -12.92 -15.10 -22.66
C ASP A 370 -11.80 -15.96 -22.09
N ASN A 371 -11.33 -15.56 -20.90
CA ASN A 371 -10.35 -16.30 -20.12
C ASN A 371 -11.08 -17.12 -19.03
N GLU A 372 -10.75 -18.40 -18.91
CA GLU A 372 -11.36 -19.32 -17.95
C GLU A 372 -11.29 -18.80 -16.49
N LEU A 373 -10.14 -18.28 -16.07
CA LEU A 373 -9.97 -17.71 -14.73
C LEU A 373 -10.86 -16.49 -14.50
N TYR A 374 -11.07 -15.68 -15.53
CA TYR A 374 -11.97 -14.53 -15.45
C TYR A 374 -13.43 -14.97 -15.26
N SER A 375 -13.86 -15.98 -16.01
CA SER A 375 -15.21 -16.54 -15.92
C SER A 375 -15.48 -17.15 -14.53
N ILE A 376 -14.53 -17.89 -13.98
CA ILE A 376 -14.60 -18.43 -12.61
C ILE A 376 -14.74 -17.32 -11.58
N PHE A 377 -13.98 -16.22 -11.72
CA PHE A 377 -14.07 -15.10 -10.80
C PHE A 377 -15.43 -14.39 -10.90
N LEU A 378 -15.96 -14.19 -12.10
CA LEU A 378 -17.30 -13.63 -12.32
C LEU A 378 -18.38 -14.48 -11.63
N GLU A 379 -18.37 -15.80 -11.86
CA GLU A 379 -19.30 -16.73 -11.21
C GLU A 379 -19.20 -16.67 -9.68
N HIS A 380 -17.99 -16.59 -9.14
CA HIS A 380 -17.76 -16.41 -7.72
C HIS A 380 -18.40 -15.13 -7.19
N VAL A 381 -18.24 -14.00 -7.88
CA VAL A 381 -18.81 -12.71 -7.46
C VAL A 381 -20.35 -12.77 -7.54
N GLU A 382 -20.91 -13.31 -8.60
CA GLU A 382 -22.36 -13.45 -8.75
C GLU A 382 -22.97 -14.31 -7.65
N LYS A 383 -22.42 -15.50 -7.42
CA LYS A 383 -22.92 -16.45 -6.42
C LYS A 383 -22.89 -15.90 -5.00
N ASN A 384 -21.84 -15.16 -4.64
CA ASN A 384 -21.64 -14.71 -3.26
C ASN A 384 -22.21 -13.32 -2.97
N PHE A 385 -22.39 -12.45 -3.97
CA PHE A 385 -22.82 -11.07 -3.80
C PHE A 385 -24.05 -10.69 -4.61
N GLY A 386 -24.38 -11.47 -5.64
CA GLY A 386 -25.54 -11.26 -6.50
C GLY A 386 -25.24 -10.39 -7.73
N SER A 387 -25.99 -10.65 -8.81
CA SER A 387 -25.88 -9.98 -10.11
C SER A 387 -26.30 -8.50 -10.11
N ASP A 388 -27.04 -8.04 -9.09
CA ASP A 388 -27.47 -6.63 -9.00
C ASP A 388 -26.37 -5.68 -8.54
N TRP A 389 -25.28 -6.21 -7.99
CA TRP A 389 -24.18 -5.39 -7.51
C TRP A 389 -23.48 -4.66 -8.66
N ILE A 390 -23.27 -3.34 -8.49
CA ILE A 390 -22.60 -2.53 -9.51
C ILE A 390 -21.23 -3.10 -9.90
N LEU A 391 -20.50 -3.70 -8.96
CA LEU A 391 -19.22 -4.35 -9.22
C LEU A 391 -19.36 -5.53 -10.19
N PHE A 392 -20.37 -6.40 -10.00
CA PHE A 392 -20.60 -7.53 -10.90
C PHE A 392 -20.89 -7.03 -12.32
N LYS A 393 -21.82 -6.08 -12.45
CA LYS A 393 -22.16 -5.47 -13.75
C LYS A 393 -20.97 -4.80 -14.43
N ALA A 394 -20.08 -4.20 -13.65
CA ALA A 394 -18.85 -3.59 -14.15
C ALA A 394 -17.87 -4.67 -14.64
N LEU A 395 -17.68 -5.73 -13.86
CA LEU A 395 -16.84 -6.86 -14.25
C LEU A 395 -17.34 -7.53 -15.53
N GLU A 396 -18.63 -7.78 -15.70
CA GLU A 396 -19.19 -8.31 -16.98
C GLU A 396 -18.75 -7.49 -18.20
N LYS A 397 -18.44 -6.22 -18.02
CA LYS A 397 -17.96 -5.28 -19.04
C LYS A 397 -16.47 -4.97 -18.92
N ARG A 398 -15.68 -5.80 -18.23
CA ARG A 398 -14.23 -5.65 -18.04
C ARG A 398 -13.83 -4.30 -17.43
N ILE A 399 -14.69 -3.75 -16.59
CA ILE A 399 -14.46 -2.55 -15.80
C ILE A 399 -14.17 -2.95 -14.35
N GLY A 400 -13.03 -2.58 -13.82
CA GLY A 400 -12.68 -2.76 -12.41
C GLY A 400 -13.17 -1.59 -11.55
N ILE A 401 -13.59 -1.92 -10.31
CA ILE A 401 -13.99 -0.94 -9.27
C ILE A 401 -13.19 -1.23 -8.00
N HIS A 402 -12.37 -0.29 -7.54
CA HIS A 402 -11.46 -0.50 -6.42
C HIS A 402 -11.56 0.62 -5.38
N HIS A 403 -12.12 0.30 -4.22
CA HIS A 403 -12.18 1.20 -3.05
C HIS A 403 -12.39 0.41 -1.76
N SER A 404 -12.18 1.05 -0.60
CA SER A 404 -12.22 0.41 0.72
C SER A 404 -13.54 -0.26 1.12
N GLY A 405 -14.64 -0.02 0.38
CA GLY A 405 -15.94 -0.70 0.60
C GLY A 405 -16.05 -2.07 -0.07
N ILE A 406 -15.03 -2.51 -0.82
CA ILE A 406 -15.00 -3.81 -1.49
C ILE A 406 -14.15 -4.79 -0.67
N PRO A 407 -14.54 -6.08 -0.58
CA PRO A 407 -13.74 -7.10 0.10
C PRO A 407 -12.29 -7.14 -0.41
N LYS A 408 -11.32 -7.24 0.50
CA LYS A 408 -9.88 -7.18 0.15
C LYS A 408 -9.45 -8.22 -0.88
N TYR A 409 -9.95 -9.45 -0.79
CA TYR A 409 -9.60 -10.49 -1.76
C TYR A 409 -10.13 -10.18 -3.16
N ILE A 410 -11.32 -9.56 -3.28
CA ILE A 410 -11.85 -9.08 -4.56
C ILE A 410 -11.00 -7.91 -5.08
N GLN A 411 -10.61 -6.98 -4.21
CA GLN A 411 -9.71 -5.89 -4.59
C GLN A 411 -8.41 -6.44 -5.18
N ASN A 412 -7.80 -7.42 -4.53
CA ASN A 412 -6.54 -8.03 -4.98
C ASN A 412 -6.73 -8.75 -6.32
N GLU A 413 -7.82 -9.50 -6.49
CA GLU A 413 -8.07 -10.22 -7.75
C GLU A 413 -8.35 -9.25 -8.90
N MET A 414 -9.09 -8.17 -8.68
CA MET A 414 -9.27 -7.13 -9.71
C MET A 414 -7.94 -6.52 -10.17
N ILE A 415 -6.99 -6.35 -9.25
CA ILE A 415 -5.66 -5.86 -9.61
C ILE A 415 -4.89 -6.89 -10.42
N ASN A 416 -4.96 -8.16 -10.03
CA ASN A 416 -4.35 -9.26 -10.79
C ASN A 416 -4.90 -9.31 -12.22
N LEU A 417 -6.23 -9.24 -12.37
CA LEU A 417 -6.91 -9.22 -13.66
C LEU A 417 -6.55 -7.98 -14.48
N PHE A 418 -6.48 -6.81 -13.85
CA PHE A 418 -6.05 -5.59 -14.51
C PHE A 418 -4.59 -5.69 -15.00
N ASN A 419 -3.69 -6.21 -14.17
CA ASN A 419 -2.30 -6.41 -14.53
C ASN A 419 -2.09 -7.45 -15.66
N LYS A 420 -2.97 -8.44 -15.74
CA LYS A 420 -2.98 -9.42 -16.85
C LYS A 420 -3.65 -8.89 -18.12
N GLY A 421 -4.18 -7.66 -18.08
CA GLY A 421 -4.89 -7.05 -19.22
C GLY A 421 -6.30 -7.58 -19.42
N GLU A 422 -6.87 -8.32 -18.46
CA GLU A 422 -8.24 -8.82 -18.53
C GLU A 422 -9.26 -7.69 -18.31
N LEU A 423 -8.93 -6.71 -17.51
CA LEU A 423 -9.72 -5.49 -17.35
C LEU A 423 -9.18 -4.39 -18.27
N LEU A 424 -10.07 -3.68 -18.96
CA LEU A 424 -9.73 -2.56 -19.85
C LEU A 424 -9.44 -1.30 -19.05
N CYS A 425 -10.16 -1.09 -17.95
CA CYS A 425 -9.97 0.04 -17.07
C CYS A 425 -10.26 -0.31 -15.62
N LEU A 426 -9.66 0.47 -14.70
CA LEU A 426 -9.83 0.31 -13.26
C LEU A 426 -10.12 1.67 -12.63
N PHE A 427 -11.33 1.85 -12.11
CA PHE A 427 -11.70 3.03 -11.33
C PHE A 427 -11.30 2.85 -9.88
N SER A 428 -10.56 3.80 -9.32
CA SER A 428 -10.07 3.67 -7.94
C SER A 428 -10.04 4.98 -7.18
N THR A 429 -10.09 4.87 -5.84
CA THR A 429 -9.74 5.95 -4.92
C THR A 429 -8.25 5.84 -4.55
N THR A 430 -7.80 6.61 -3.55
CA THR A 430 -6.44 6.49 -3.00
C THR A 430 -6.07 5.09 -2.48
N THR A 431 -7.01 4.17 -2.34
CA THR A 431 -6.69 2.77 -2.01
C THR A 431 -5.74 2.12 -3.03
N ILE A 432 -5.63 2.66 -4.24
CA ILE A 432 -4.66 2.19 -5.24
C ILE A 432 -3.22 2.61 -4.93
N THR A 433 -3.02 3.66 -4.13
CA THR A 433 -1.68 4.08 -3.73
C THR A 433 -1.15 3.26 -2.56
N GLU A 434 -2.02 2.61 -1.81
CA GLU A 434 -1.68 1.84 -0.63
C GLU A 434 -1.38 0.38 -1.00
N GLY A 435 -0.14 0.10 -1.35
CA GLY A 435 0.35 -1.26 -1.43
C GLY A 435 -0.09 -2.07 -2.64
N VAL A 436 -0.29 -1.43 -3.77
CA VAL A 436 -0.71 -2.11 -4.99
C VAL A 436 0.24 -1.77 -6.15
N ASN A 437 0.80 -2.79 -6.78
CA ASN A 437 1.56 -2.65 -8.01
C ASN A 437 0.63 -2.79 -9.22
N THR A 438 0.44 -1.70 -9.96
CA THR A 438 -0.32 -1.70 -11.22
C THR A 438 0.59 -1.62 -12.43
N THR A 439 0.16 -2.19 -13.56
CA THR A 439 0.83 -2.10 -14.86
C THR A 439 0.15 -1.09 -15.79
N ALA A 440 -0.61 -0.14 -15.25
CA ALA A 440 -1.30 0.87 -16.04
C ALA A 440 -0.32 1.70 -16.86
N LYS A 441 -0.51 1.78 -18.17
CA LYS A 441 0.19 2.76 -19.01
C LYS A 441 -0.39 4.15 -18.82
N ASN A 442 -1.71 4.23 -18.72
CA ASN A 442 -2.47 5.48 -18.66
C ASN A 442 -3.14 5.66 -17.30
N LEU A 443 -3.12 6.89 -16.81
CA LEU A 443 -3.80 7.32 -15.59
C LEU A 443 -4.65 8.56 -15.91
N ILE A 444 -5.94 8.50 -15.61
CA ILE A 444 -6.85 9.64 -15.75
C ILE A 444 -7.15 10.20 -14.35
N ILE A 445 -6.93 11.49 -14.16
CA ILE A 445 -7.19 12.20 -12.90
C ILE A 445 -8.53 12.93 -13.02
N THR A 446 -9.49 12.58 -12.16
CA THR A 446 -10.81 13.23 -12.12
C THR A 446 -11.00 14.15 -10.91
N SER A 447 -10.03 14.19 -10.00
CA SER A 447 -10.15 14.98 -8.76
C SER A 447 -8.78 15.26 -8.15
N VAL A 448 -8.58 16.43 -7.59
CA VAL A 448 -7.45 16.79 -6.72
C VAL A 448 -7.81 16.66 -5.23
N LYS A 449 -8.81 15.85 -4.92
CA LYS A 449 -9.27 15.63 -3.55
C LYS A 449 -9.19 14.16 -3.18
N LYS A 450 -9.05 13.92 -1.88
CA LYS A 450 -9.11 12.62 -1.21
C LYS A 450 -10.22 12.68 -0.16
N GLY A 451 -11.41 12.20 -0.53
CA GLY A 451 -12.62 12.45 0.24
C GLY A 451 -12.99 13.93 0.23
N ILE A 452 -12.91 14.58 1.40
CA ILE A 452 -13.17 16.02 1.56
C ILE A 452 -11.90 16.87 1.57
N LYS A 453 -10.72 16.28 1.80
CA LYS A 453 -9.42 16.98 1.88
C LYS A 453 -8.80 17.12 0.49
N SER A 454 -8.04 18.18 0.27
CA SER A 454 -7.20 18.34 -0.93
C SER A 454 -6.03 17.37 -0.90
N LEU A 455 -5.58 16.92 -2.07
CA LEU A 455 -4.35 16.14 -2.19
C LEU A 455 -3.15 17.01 -1.80
N LYS A 456 -2.21 16.42 -1.08
CA LYS A 456 -0.87 16.97 -0.89
C LYS A 456 0.03 16.56 -2.07
N GLN A 457 1.20 17.21 -2.21
CA GLN A 457 2.18 16.85 -3.23
C GLN A 457 2.56 15.36 -3.17
N PHE A 458 2.78 14.85 -1.96
CA PHE A 458 3.08 13.45 -1.70
C PHE A 458 2.01 12.50 -2.28
N ASP A 459 0.73 12.78 -2.02
CA ASP A 459 -0.39 11.99 -2.56
C ASP A 459 -0.40 12.02 -4.09
N ALA A 460 -0.25 13.21 -4.67
CA ALA A 460 -0.28 13.40 -6.12
C ALA A 460 0.87 12.66 -6.82
N LYS A 461 2.10 12.73 -6.28
CA LYS A 461 3.25 11.97 -6.79
C LYS A 461 3.05 10.47 -6.69
N ASN A 462 2.48 9.97 -5.58
CA ASN A 462 2.18 8.56 -5.40
C ASN A 462 1.09 8.07 -6.37
N ILE A 463 0.06 8.88 -6.62
CA ILE A 463 -0.98 8.58 -7.62
C ILE A 463 -0.35 8.56 -9.01
N ALA A 464 0.40 9.59 -9.40
CA ALA A 464 1.10 9.68 -10.68
C ALA A 464 2.07 8.50 -10.88
N GLY A 465 2.73 8.08 -9.81
CA GLY A 465 3.64 6.94 -9.79
C GLY A 465 3.00 5.60 -10.18
N ARG A 466 1.67 5.52 -10.22
CA ARG A 466 0.93 4.33 -10.70
C ARG A 466 0.81 4.25 -12.22
N ALA A 467 1.12 5.33 -12.94
CA ALA A 467 1.21 5.33 -14.40
C ALA A 467 2.60 4.87 -14.86
N GLY A 468 2.66 3.86 -15.70
CA GLY A 468 3.90 3.26 -16.14
C GLY A 468 4.59 2.39 -15.07
N ARG A 469 5.08 1.23 -15.47
CA ARG A 469 5.79 0.29 -14.60
C ARG A 469 7.18 0.01 -15.13
N PHE A 470 8.18 0.04 -14.27
CA PHE A 470 9.56 -0.34 -14.60
C PHE A 470 9.60 -1.77 -15.17
N ASN A 471 10.47 -2.01 -16.14
CA ASN A 471 10.58 -3.23 -16.95
C ASN A 471 9.38 -3.58 -17.85
N VAL A 472 8.38 -2.69 -17.91
CA VAL A 472 7.22 -2.85 -18.81
C VAL A 472 7.03 -1.64 -19.72
N HIS A 473 7.26 -0.44 -19.19
CA HIS A 473 7.09 0.83 -19.88
C HIS A 473 8.26 1.77 -19.62
N TYR A 474 8.63 2.56 -20.61
CA TYR A 474 9.56 3.67 -20.43
C TYR A 474 8.88 4.88 -19.80
N SER A 475 7.63 5.17 -20.19
CA SER A 475 6.87 6.29 -19.66
C SER A 475 5.46 5.87 -19.23
N GLY A 476 4.86 6.63 -18.34
CA GLY A 476 3.44 6.58 -18.00
C GLY A 476 2.76 7.88 -18.40
N ASN A 477 1.51 7.80 -18.89
CA ASN A 477 0.73 8.96 -19.29
C ASN A 477 -0.25 9.33 -18.18
N VAL A 478 -0.28 10.61 -17.81
CA VAL A 478 -1.20 11.16 -16.81
C VAL A 478 -2.08 12.19 -17.51
N ILE A 479 -3.36 11.86 -17.69
CA ILE A 479 -4.36 12.74 -18.29
C ILE A 479 -5.08 13.49 -17.17
N ASP A 480 -4.74 14.75 -16.97
CA ASP A 480 -5.34 15.59 -15.95
C ASP A 480 -6.62 16.26 -16.49
N LEU A 481 -7.78 15.83 -15.97
CA LEU A 481 -9.08 16.42 -16.30
C LEU A 481 -9.45 17.58 -15.36
N THR A 482 -8.65 17.81 -14.32
CA THR A 482 -8.93 18.86 -13.33
C THR A 482 -8.23 20.17 -13.63
N GLU A 483 -7.17 20.12 -14.45
CA GLU A 483 -6.26 21.25 -14.76
C GLU A 483 -5.47 21.77 -13.54
N GLU A 484 -5.62 21.12 -12.36
CA GLU A 484 -5.00 21.51 -11.09
C GLU A 484 -3.96 20.49 -10.60
N PHE A 485 -3.98 19.27 -11.11
CA PHE A 485 -3.17 18.19 -10.58
C PHE A 485 -1.66 18.40 -10.76
N GLU A 486 -1.25 18.95 -11.89
CA GLU A 486 0.15 19.29 -12.15
C GLU A 486 0.66 20.33 -11.13
N ALA A 487 -0.14 21.36 -10.82
CA ALA A 487 0.19 22.35 -9.81
C ALA A 487 0.32 21.75 -8.41
N VAL A 488 -0.47 20.69 -8.08
CA VAL A 488 -0.32 19.96 -6.82
C VAL A 488 1.00 19.18 -6.79
N ILE A 489 1.41 18.54 -7.89
CA ILE A 489 2.71 17.84 -7.99
C ILE A 489 3.89 18.81 -7.81
N GLU A 490 3.78 20.02 -8.30
CA GLU A 490 4.82 21.06 -8.22
C GLU A 490 4.78 21.88 -6.92
N SER A 491 3.75 21.70 -6.08
CA SER A 491 3.64 22.40 -4.81
C SER A 491 4.75 22.02 -3.84
N GLN A 492 4.91 22.79 -2.76
CA GLN A 492 5.89 22.47 -1.73
C GLN A 492 5.49 21.19 -0.99
N GLN A 493 6.45 20.29 -0.82
CA GLN A 493 6.28 19.06 -0.07
C GLN A 493 6.41 19.35 1.44
N ASP A 494 5.53 18.76 2.25
CA ASP A 494 5.65 18.78 3.69
C ASP A 494 6.80 17.87 4.15
N GLU A 495 7.56 18.31 5.15
CA GLU A 495 8.58 17.50 5.78
C GLU A 495 7.93 16.45 6.70
N ILE A 496 8.49 15.25 6.74
CA ILE A 496 7.99 14.20 7.62
C ILE A 496 8.33 14.48 9.08
N GLU A 497 7.37 14.23 9.97
CA GLU A 497 7.51 14.37 11.42
C GLU A 497 7.34 13.02 12.15
N HIS A 498 7.90 12.92 13.35
CA HIS A 498 7.71 11.75 14.22
C HIS A 498 7.23 12.19 15.61
N LYS A 499 5.96 12.00 15.90
CA LYS A 499 5.29 12.46 17.12
C LYS A 499 6.04 12.07 18.41
N ASN A 500 6.56 10.85 18.49
CA ASN A 500 7.22 10.36 19.71
C ASN A 500 8.57 11.04 19.98
N TYR A 501 9.13 11.77 19.02
CA TYR A 501 10.38 12.51 19.12
C TYR A 501 10.17 14.04 19.09
N ASP A 502 8.94 14.48 19.34
CA ASP A 502 8.52 15.88 19.41
C ASP A 502 8.06 16.21 20.84
N ASN A 503 8.84 17.00 21.57
CA ASN A 503 8.52 17.42 22.94
C ASN A 503 7.46 18.53 23.04
N SER A 504 6.93 19.01 21.92
CA SER A 504 5.84 19.98 21.87
C SER A 504 4.45 19.38 21.69
N ARG A 505 4.37 18.06 21.42
CA ARG A 505 3.11 17.34 21.18
C ARG A 505 2.85 16.29 22.26
N ASN A 506 1.64 16.29 22.81
CA ASN A 506 1.19 15.27 23.76
C ASN A 506 1.11 13.89 23.10
N LYS A 507 1.44 12.85 23.87
CA LYS A 507 1.43 11.44 23.46
C LYS A 507 0.15 10.77 23.95
N THR A 508 -0.26 9.72 23.24
CA THR A 508 -1.28 8.80 23.77
C THR A 508 -0.69 7.95 24.87
N ASP A 509 -1.53 7.37 25.72
CA ASP A 509 -1.09 6.47 26.80
C ASP A 509 -0.26 5.28 26.27
N VAL A 510 -0.56 4.82 25.06
CA VAL A 510 0.18 3.75 24.35
C VAL A 510 1.56 4.26 23.87
N ASP A 511 1.64 5.45 23.28
CA ASP A 511 2.91 6.05 22.85
C ASP A 511 3.84 6.34 24.04
N LEU A 512 3.29 6.69 25.22
CA LEU A 512 4.06 6.93 26.45
C LEU A 512 4.89 5.73 26.90
N GLU A 513 4.47 4.50 26.57
CA GLU A 513 5.20 3.27 26.91
C GLU A 513 6.55 3.15 26.18
N VAL A 514 6.66 3.73 24.99
CA VAL A 514 7.84 3.61 24.13
C VAL A 514 8.63 4.92 23.99
N THR A 515 8.02 6.08 24.32
CA THR A 515 8.65 7.39 24.17
C THR A 515 9.70 7.63 25.27
N LEU A 516 10.87 8.13 24.87
CA LEU A 516 11.93 8.52 25.78
C LEU A 516 11.52 9.77 26.57
N ASP A 517 11.94 9.87 27.81
CA ASP A 517 11.54 10.94 28.74
C ASP A 517 11.93 12.35 28.25
N ASP A 518 12.99 12.46 27.45
CA ASP A 518 13.44 13.72 26.84
C ASP A 518 12.45 14.32 25.85
N PHE A 519 11.54 13.50 25.31
CA PHE A 519 10.53 13.91 24.35
C PHE A 519 9.13 13.99 24.94
N LEU A 520 8.98 13.88 26.24
CA LEU A 520 7.73 14.06 26.95
C LEU A 520 7.49 15.52 27.29
N THR A 521 6.27 16.00 27.03
CA THR A 521 5.80 17.27 27.60
C THR A 521 5.66 17.15 29.11
N ASP A 522 5.48 18.26 29.82
CA ASP A 522 5.23 18.20 31.27
C ASP A 522 3.90 17.53 31.59
N ASP A 523 2.90 17.70 30.73
CA ASP A 523 1.62 16.99 30.84
C ASP A 523 1.80 15.48 30.62
N ASP A 524 2.60 15.07 29.63
CA ASP A 524 2.94 13.66 29.40
C ASP A 524 3.62 13.01 30.60
N LYS A 525 4.57 13.70 31.26
CA LYS A 525 5.27 13.22 32.46
C LYS A 525 4.30 13.04 33.64
N ASN A 526 3.40 13.99 33.83
CA ASN A 526 2.35 13.89 34.84
C ASN A 526 1.42 12.69 34.54
N PHE A 527 0.96 12.57 33.30
CA PHE A 527 0.08 11.49 32.88
C PHE A 527 0.77 10.12 32.98
N LYS A 528 2.03 9.99 32.59
CA LYS A 528 2.84 8.75 32.75
C LYS A 528 2.93 8.36 34.24
N THR A 529 3.08 9.35 35.11
CA THR A 529 3.11 9.13 36.56
C THR A 529 1.76 8.61 37.08
N GLU A 530 0.64 9.17 36.61
CA GLU A 530 -0.72 8.71 36.94
C GLU A 530 -0.95 7.28 36.45
N ILE A 531 -0.57 6.96 35.20
CA ILE A 531 -0.65 5.62 34.64
C ILE A 531 0.13 4.63 35.52
N ASN A 532 1.37 4.96 35.91
CA ASN A 532 2.18 4.07 36.74
C ASN A 532 1.55 3.85 38.13
N LYS A 533 0.98 4.89 38.75
CA LYS A 533 0.22 4.73 39.99
C LYS A 533 -1.00 3.84 39.79
N ALA A 534 -1.73 3.99 38.69
CA ALA A 534 -2.88 3.16 38.37
C ALA A 534 -2.49 1.68 38.14
N LYS A 535 -1.37 1.42 37.42
CA LYS A 535 -0.82 0.07 37.24
C LYS A 535 -0.54 -0.61 38.60
N VAL A 536 0.19 0.06 39.47
CA VAL A 536 0.53 -0.47 40.83
C VAL A 536 -0.77 -0.71 41.63
N LYS A 537 -1.70 0.22 41.61
CA LYS A 537 -2.96 0.10 42.36
C LYS A 537 -3.84 -1.04 41.85
N SER A 538 -3.80 -1.34 40.55
CA SER A 538 -4.61 -2.39 39.92
C SER A 538 -4.23 -3.81 40.41
N GLY A 539 -2.96 -4.02 40.76
CA GLY A 539 -2.43 -5.34 41.12
C GLY A 539 -2.34 -6.30 39.92
N LEU A 540 -2.50 -5.80 38.70
CA LEU A 540 -2.34 -6.63 37.50
C LEU A 540 -0.87 -6.99 37.27
N PRO A 541 -0.60 -8.25 36.86
CA PRO A 541 0.76 -8.67 36.51
C PRO A 541 1.31 -7.89 35.30
N ASP A 542 2.62 -7.63 35.31
CA ASP A 542 3.30 -6.87 34.24
C ASP A 542 3.11 -7.45 32.85
N PHE A 543 3.02 -8.76 32.72
CA PHE A 543 2.82 -9.40 31.42
C PHE A 543 1.51 -8.97 30.74
N ILE A 544 0.46 -8.62 31.48
CA ILE A 544 -0.79 -8.09 30.94
C ILE A 544 -0.54 -6.72 30.26
N PHE A 545 0.30 -5.87 30.86
CA PHE A 545 0.65 -4.58 30.26
C PHE A 545 1.56 -4.75 29.05
N GLN A 546 2.40 -5.78 29.03
CA GLN A 546 3.30 -6.10 27.93
C GLN A 546 2.63 -6.84 26.76
N SER A 547 1.46 -7.42 26.96
CA SER A 547 0.65 -8.07 25.90
C SER A 547 -0.34 -7.07 25.29
N TYR A 548 -0.80 -7.34 24.06
CA TYR A 548 -1.76 -6.48 23.35
C TYR A 548 -1.36 -4.99 23.40
N ARG A 549 -0.14 -4.71 22.94
CA ARG A 549 0.55 -3.42 23.07
C ARG A 549 -0.20 -2.22 22.45
N THR A 550 -1.18 -2.46 21.59
CA THR A 550 -2.03 -1.40 20.99
C THR A 550 -3.19 -0.95 21.91
N ILE A 551 -3.36 -1.61 23.05
CA ILE A 551 -4.37 -1.28 24.06
C ILE A 551 -3.68 -0.56 25.20
N GLY A 552 -4.16 0.65 25.54
CA GLY A 552 -3.56 1.47 26.59
C GLY A 552 -3.66 0.84 27.98
N PRO A 553 -2.71 1.16 28.89
CA PRO A 553 -2.72 0.63 30.25
C PRO A 553 -4.00 0.94 31.01
N LEU A 554 -4.56 2.14 30.88
CA LEU A 554 -5.77 2.54 31.57
C LEU A 554 -7.01 1.77 31.06
N GLU A 555 -7.05 1.52 29.76
CA GLU A 555 -8.09 0.68 29.16
C GLU A 555 -8.04 -0.75 29.69
N LYS A 556 -6.85 -1.35 29.78
CA LYS A 556 -6.65 -2.70 30.38
C LYS A 556 -7.12 -2.76 31.84
N ILE A 557 -6.76 -1.76 32.63
CA ILE A 557 -7.20 -1.67 34.04
C ILE A 557 -8.71 -1.55 34.13
N SER A 558 -9.33 -0.76 33.25
CA SER A 558 -10.77 -0.58 33.22
C SER A 558 -11.51 -1.87 32.83
N ILE A 559 -11.02 -2.61 31.83
CA ILE A 559 -11.52 -3.92 31.44
C ILE A 559 -11.43 -4.90 32.63
N TYR A 560 -10.26 -4.95 33.28
CA TYR A 560 -10.05 -5.82 34.44
C TYR A 560 -11.02 -5.50 35.60
N ASN A 561 -11.20 -4.22 35.93
CA ASN A 561 -12.14 -3.81 36.98
C ASN A 561 -13.56 -4.25 36.61
N ARG A 562 -13.98 -4.10 35.37
CA ARG A 562 -15.31 -4.55 34.90
C ARG A 562 -15.46 -6.08 35.01
N ILE A 563 -14.42 -6.83 34.66
CA ILE A 563 -14.40 -8.31 34.82
C ILE A 563 -14.50 -8.68 36.31
N LYS A 564 -13.83 -7.97 37.20
CA LYS A 564 -13.85 -8.22 38.64
C LYS A 564 -15.21 -7.92 39.29
N GLU A 565 -15.96 -6.97 38.74
CA GLU A 565 -17.31 -6.60 39.19
C GLU A 565 -18.40 -7.51 38.60
N MET A 566 -18.05 -8.46 37.75
CA MET A 566 -19.02 -9.37 37.13
C MET A 566 -19.71 -10.25 38.16
N SER A 567 -20.99 -10.48 37.92
CA SER A 567 -21.76 -11.46 38.67
C SER A 567 -21.32 -12.90 38.31
N LEU A 568 -21.54 -13.85 39.21
CA LEU A 568 -21.31 -15.27 38.94
C LEU A 568 -22.08 -15.77 37.70
N VAL A 569 -23.24 -15.20 37.43
CA VAL A 569 -24.06 -15.54 36.26
C VAL A 569 -23.38 -15.08 34.96
N GLU A 570 -22.87 -13.85 34.92
CA GLU A 570 -22.12 -13.34 33.76
C GLU A 570 -20.85 -14.15 33.52
N PHE A 571 -20.11 -14.44 34.57
CA PHE A 571 -18.91 -15.28 34.50
C PHE A 571 -19.21 -16.67 33.94
N HIS A 572 -20.26 -17.33 34.43
CA HIS A 572 -20.69 -18.63 33.93
C HIS A 572 -21.05 -18.61 32.44
N LYS A 573 -21.71 -17.52 31.95
CA LYS A 573 -22.01 -17.37 30.52
C LYS A 573 -20.76 -17.25 29.64
N ILE A 574 -19.72 -16.57 30.12
CA ILE A 574 -18.43 -16.50 29.40
C ILE A 574 -17.72 -17.85 29.41
N ASP A 575 -17.75 -18.56 30.53
CA ASP A 575 -17.18 -19.89 30.62
C ASP A 575 -17.88 -20.88 29.68
N GLN A 576 -19.20 -20.83 29.58
CA GLN A 576 -19.97 -21.58 28.59
C GLN A 576 -19.58 -21.20 27.13
N LEU A 577 -19.36 -19.91 26.85
CA LEU A 577 -18.84 -19.51 25.54
C LEU A 577 -17.50 -20.15 25.22
N LYS A 578 -16.55 -20.14 26.17
CA LYS A 578 -15.24 -20.78 26.01
C LYS A 578 -15.35 -22.27 25.79
N GLN A 579 -16.17 -22.94 26.58
CA GLN A 579 -16.40 -24.38 26.46
C GLN A 579 -16.98 -24.75 25.10
N VAL A 580 -18.01 -24.08 24.65
CA VAL A 580 -18.66 -24.33 23.35
C VAL A 580 -17.68 -24.08 22.20
N LEU A 581 -16.92 -22.99 22.23
CA LEU A 581 -15.89 -22.70 21.22
C LEU A 581 -14.81 -23.78 21.16
N ASN A 582 -14.34 -24.25 22.30
CA ASN A 582 -13.31 -25.30 22.38
C ASN A 582 -13.83 -26.64 21.86
N LEU A 583 -15.03 -27.05 22.29
CA LEU A 583 -15.64 -28.34 21.90
C LEU A 583 -16.02 -28.38 20.42
N SER A 584 -16.41 -27.24 19.85
CA SER A 584 -16.85 -27.12 18.44
C SER A 584 -15.73 -26.72 17.50
N ASN A 585 -14.47 -26.57 17.97
CA ASN A 585 -13.37 -25.94 17.19
C ASN A 585 -13.76 -24.59 16.55
N GLY A 586 -14.57 -23.81 17.29
CA GLY A 586 -15.00 -22.48 16.84
C GLY A 586 -16.18 -22.46 15.85
N THR A 587 -16.82 -23.60 15.59
CA THR A 587 -17.97 -23.66 14.65
C THR A 587 -19.31 -23.29 15.31
N GLU A 588 -19.39 -23.36 16.63
CA GLU A 588 -20.59 -22.98 17.40
C GLU A 588 -20.27 -21.84 18.39
N ILE A 589 -21.27 -21.05 18.71
CA ILE A 589 -21.16 -19.90 19.60
C ILE A 589 -22.28 -19.92 20.65
N HIS A 590 -21.90 -19.77 21.92
CA HIS A 590 -22.86 -19.51 23.00
C HIS A 590 -23.24 -18.01 23.02
N TRP A 591 -24.36 -17.66 22.41
CA TRP A 591 -24.76 -16.27 22.12
C TRP A 591 -24.97 -15.40 23.38
N GLU A 592 -25.42 -15.95 24.49
CA GLU A 592 -25.55 -15.19 25.74
C GLU A 592 -24.18 -14.86 26.33
N GLY A 593 -23.23 -15.78 26.26
CA GLY A 593 -21.84 -15.49 26.64
C GLY A 593 -21.18 -14.47 25.73
N PHE A 594 -21.42 -14.58 24.40
CA PHE A 594 -20.95 -13.59 23.43
C PHE A 594 -21.53 -12.19 23.71
N GLN A 595 -22.84 -12.11 24.03
CA GLN A 595 -23.47 -10.86 24.44
C GLN A 595 -22.82 -10.26 25.70
N THR A 596 -22.49 -11.08 26.69
CA THR A 596 -21.81 -10.62 27.91
C THR A 596 -20.43 -10.00 27.58
N VAL A 597 -19.67 -10.61 26.67
CA VAL A 597 -18.40 -10.02 26.20
C VAL A 597 -18.64 -8.70 25.48
N VAL A 598 -19.67 -8.62 24.61
CA VAL A 598 -20.06 -7.34 23.95
C VAL A 598 -20.39 -6.27 25.00
N ASP A 599 -21.09 -6.60 26.08
CA ASP A 599 -21.46 -5.67 27.15
C ASP A 599 -20.27 -5.19 27.99
N ILE A 600 -19.23 -6.01 28.10
CA ILE A 600 -17.96 -5.59 28.71
C ILE A 600 -17.23 -4.60 27.82
N CYS A 601 -17.15 -4.91 26.53
CA CYS A 601 -16.32 -4.18 25.57
C CYS A 601 -16.90 -2.85 25.10
N HIS A 602 -18.23 -2.66 25.10
CA HIS A 602 -18.85 -1.56 24.38
C HIS A 602 -18.39 -0.17 24.85
N ASN A 603 -18.00 -0.03 26.12
CA ASN A 603 -17.49 1.23 26.69
C ASN A 603 -16.11 1.61 26.16
N PHE A 604 -15.35 0.62 25.63
CA PHE A 604 -13.97 0.77 25.17
C PHE A 604 -13.87 0.91 23.65
N VAL A 605 -15.02 0.94 22.96
CA VAL A 605 -15.06 1.04 21.50
C VAL A 605 -15.04 2.51 21.09
N SER A 606 -13.98 2.92 20.40
CA SER A 606 -13.87 4.26 19.80
C SER A 606 -14.61 4.39 18.48
N ASN A 607 -14.75 3.28 17.72
CA ASN A 607 -15.43 3.30 16.43
C ASN A 607 -16.94 3.51 16.59
N SER A 608 -17.46 4.63 16.11
CA SER A 608 -18.88 5.04 16.27
C SER A 608 -19.87 4.06 15.65
N ASP A 609 -19.55 3.46 14.50
CA ASP A 609 -20.44 2.49 13.83
C ASP A 609 -20.52 1.19 14.65
N LEU A 610 -19.38 0.69 15.13
CA LEU A 610 -19.32 -0.51 15.97
C LEU A 610 -20.07 -0.24 17.29
N LYS A 611 -19.78 0.88 17.94
CA LYS A 611 -20.44 1.28 19.18
C LYS A 611 -21.95 1.31 19.03
N HIS A 612 -22.46 1.95 17.98
CA HIS A 612 -23.89 2.04 17.69
C HIS A 612 -24.54 0.65 17.56
N ILE A 613 -23.96 -0.29 16.84
CA ILE A 613 -24.53 -1.65 16.68
C ILE A 613 -24.36 -2.53 17.92
N MET A 614 -23.39 -2.23 18.80
CA MET A 614 -23.26 -2.89 20.12
C MET A 614 -24.29 -2.38 21.13
N GLU A 615 -24.66 -1.11 21.09
CA GLU A 615 -25.64 -0.49 21.98
C GLU A 615 -27.10 -0.76 21.55
N THR A 616 -27.36 -0.88 20.25
CA THR A 616 -28.71 -1.10 19.71
C THR A 616 -29.23 -2.48 20.10
N ARG A 617 -30.32 -2.54 20.89
CA ARG A 617 -30.96 -3.79 21.36
C ARG A 617 -32.12 -4.18 20.46
N VAL A 618 -32.20 -5.47 20.12
CA VAL A 618 -33.20 -6.02 19.20
C VAL A 618 -33.76 -7.34 19.71
N GLY A 619 -35.02 -7.59 19.43
CA GLY A 619 -35.69 -8.87 19.71
C GLY A 619 -36.11 -9.06 21.18
N LYS A 620 -36.78 -10.19 21.45
CA LYS A 620 -37.34 -10.51 22.79
C LYS A 620 -36.24 -10.78 23.84
N LYS A 621 -35.04 -11.25 23.41
CA LYS A 621 -33.90 -11.51 24.28
C LYS A 621 -33.02 -10.29 24.51
N HIS A 622 -33.37 -9.11 23.95
CA HIS A 622 -32.59 -7.87 24.05
C HIS A 622 -31.09 -8.02 23.66
N PHE A 623 -30.79 -8.85 22.67
CA PHE A 623 -29.45 -8.94 22.13
C PHE A 623 -29.06 -7.65 21.39
N SER A 624 -27.77 -7.33 21.41
CA SER A 624 -27.23 -6.26 20.57
C SER A 624 -27.43 -6.58 19.09
N LEU A 625 -27.59 -5.55 18.27
CA LEU A 625 -27.74 -5.71 16.82
C LEU A 625 -26.55 -6.45 16.22
N ILE A 626 -25.34 -6.25 16.75
CA ILE A 626 -24.13 -6.96 16.30
C ILE A 626 -24.22 -8.49 16.50
N VAL A 627 -24.80 -8.95 17.62
CA VAL A 627 -24.97 -10.37 17.91
C VAL A 627 -25.92 -11.02 16.90
N ILE A 628 -27.02 -10.33 16.61
CA ILE A 628 -28.01 -10.82 15.63
C ILE A 628 -27.45 -10.84 14.22
N GLN A 629 -26.77 -9.77 13.81
CA GLN A 629 -26.17 -9.69 12.48
C GLN A 629 -25.02 -10.70 12.29
N LEU A 630 -24.22 -10.93 13.32
CA LEU A 630 -23.17 -11.95 13.26
C LEU A 630 -23.78 -13.36 13.18
N SER A 631 -24.84 -13.65 13.96
CA SER A 631 -25.57 -14.91 13.88
C SER A 631 -26.18 -15.14 12.49
N ASP A 632 -26.82 -14.11 11.93
CA ASP A 632 -27.38 -14.18 10.57
C ASP A 632 -26.28 -14.40 9.52
N PHE A 633 -25.11 -13.76 9.68
CA PHE A 633 -23.97 -13.96 8.79
C PHE A 633 -23.44 -15.40 8.81
N LEU A 634 -23.28 -15.97 10.01
CA LEU A 634 -22.78 -17.34 10.16
C LEU A 634 -23.78 -18.38 9.63
N GLN A 635 -25.07 -18.13 9.77
CA GLN A 635 -26.10 -19.07 9.31
C GLN A 635 -26.47 -18.93 7.84
N LYS A 636 -26.53 -17.69 7.32
CA LYS A 636 -27.09 -17.38 5.99
C LYS A 636 -26.10 -16.76 5.03
N GLY A 637 -24.85 -16.51 5.49
CA GLY A 637 -23.80 -15.85 4.71
C GLY A 637 -24.08 -14.38 4.40
N PHE A 638 -23.32 -13.85 3.46
CA PHE A 638 -23.40 -12.45 3.05
C PHE A 638 -24.80 -12.04 2.55
N LEU A 639 -25.38 -12.86 1.66
CA LEU A 639 -26.68 -12.58 1.05
C LEU A 639 -27.83 -12.60 2.08
N GLY A 640 -27.71 -13.38 3.16
CA GLY A 640 -28.70 -13.36 4.25
C GLY A 640 -28.80 -12.01 4.96
N ILE A 641 -27.67 -11.31 5.15
CA ILE A 641 -27.68 -9.95 5.70
C ILE A 641 -28.17 -8.94 4.64
N VAL A 642 -27.80 -9.09 3.39
CA VAL A 642 -28.35 -8.25 2.29
C VAL A 642 -29.88 -8.32 2.28
N ASP A 643 -30.44 -9.52 2.37
CA ASP A 643 -31.89 -9.75 2.44
C ASP A 643 -32.55 -9.07 3.65
N TYR A 644 -31.85 -9.07 4.81
CA TYR A 644 -32.34 -8.31 5.99
C TYR A 644 -32.48 -6.82 5.68
N TYR A 645 -31.44 -6.19 5.09
CA TYR A 645 -31.48 -4.77 4.77
C TYR A 645 -32.53 -4.44 3.70
N VAL A 646 -32.72 -5.31 2.72
CA VAL A 646 -33.75 -5.12 1.69
C VAL A 646 -35.15 -5.28 2.27
N LYS A 647 -35.45 -6.40 2.97
CA LYS A 647 -36.79 -6.75 3.41
C LYS A 647 -37.23 -6.05 4.69
N LYS A 648 -36.31 -5.78 5.63
CA LYS A 648 -36.61 -5.20 6.93
C LYS A 648 -36.33 -3.69 7.03
N GLN A 649 -35.32 -3.21 6.29
CA GLN A 649 -34.88 -1.82 6.31
C GLN A 649 -35.26 -1.05 5.05
N ASN A 650 -35.97 -1.70 4.13
CA ASN A 650 -36.46 -1.12 2.87
C ASN A 650 -35.36 -0.41 2.03
N LYS A 651 -34.13 -0.95 2.05
CA LYS A 651 -33.02 -0.45 1.26
C LYS A 651 -33.02 -1.06 -0.12
N ASN A 652 -32.60 -0.32 -1.16
CA ASN A 652 -32.36 -0.93 -2.45
C ASN A 652 -31.21 -1.95 -2.35
N LYS A 653 -31.17 -2.93 -3.22
CA LYS A 653 -30.25 -4.08 -3.13
C LYS A 653 -28.79 -3.68 -3.20
N ASP A 654 -28.42 -2.74 -4.06
CA ASP A 654 -27.05 -2.22 -4.16
C ASP A 654 -26.59 -1.54 -2.85
N MET A 655 -27.43 -0.70 -2.26
CA MET A 655 -27.14 -0.09 -0.97
C MET A 655 -27.07 -1.12 0.17
N ALA A 656 -27.92 -2.15 0.16
CA ALA A 656 -27.88 -3.23 1.12
C ALA A 656 -26.56 -4.03 1.02
N ILE A 657 -26.08 -4.29 -0.19
CA ILE A 657 -24.78 -4.95 -0.43
C ILE A 657 -23.62 -4.11 0.13
N ARG A 658 -23.63 -2.78 -0.08
CA ARG A 658 -22.59 -1.87 0.46
C ARG A 658 -22.57 -1.85 1.98
N ILE A 659 -23.74 -1.74 2.61
CA ILE A 659 -23.85 -1.76 4.08
C ILE A 659 -23.35 -3.09 4.62
N THR A 660 -23.76 -4.21 4.01
CA THR A 660 -23.33 -5.55 4.40
C THR A 660 -21.82 -5.74 4.23
N ALA A 661 -21.23 -5.25 3.12
CA ALA A 661 -19.80 -5.30 2.91
C ALA A 661 -19.02 -4.51 3.97
N LYS A 662 -19.48 -3.28 4.32
CA LYS A 662 -18.90 -2.50 5.41
C LYS A 662 -19.00 -3.24 6.74
N LEU A 663 -20.16 -3.79 7.06
CA LEU A 663 -20.39 -4.52 8.30
C LEU A 663 -19.45 -5.72 8.45
N ILE A 664 -19.36 -6.56 7.43
CA ILE A 664 -18.58 -7.81 7.51
C ILE A 664 -17.08 -7.53 7.43
N TYR A 665 -16.66 -6.77 6.42
CA TYR A 665 -15.22 -6.65 6.09
C TYR A 665 -14.51 -5.52 6.85
N THR A 666 -15.25 -4.57 7.43
CA THR A 666 -14.68 -3.52 8.26
C THR A 666 -15.03 -3.75 9.73
N ILE A 667 -16.31 -3.89 10.05
CA ILE A 667 -16.75 -3.93 11.46
C ILE A 667 -16.45 -5.31 12.08
N PHE A 668 -16.92 -6.42 11.48
CA PHE A 668 -16.71 -7.75 12.07
C PHE A 668 -15.25 -8.20 11.99
N LYS A 669 -14.65 -8.17 10.80
CA LYS A 669 -13.31 -8.73 10.60
C LYS A 669 -12.17 -7.86 11.14
N TYR A 670 -12.42 -6.60 11.43
CA TYR A 670 -11.39 -5.71 11.94
C TYR A 670 -11.71 -5.19 13.33
N HIS A 671 -12.71 -4.33 13.47
CA HIS A 671 -12.99 -3.66 14.75
C HIS A 671 -13.46 -4.62 15.83
N LEU A 672 -14.38 -5.55 15.53
CA LEU A 672 -14.88 -6.51 16.50
C LEU A 672 -13.78 -7.49 16.98
N VAL A 673 -12.96 -8.01 16.05
CA VAL A 673 -11.86 -8.93 16.40
C VAL A 673 -10.87 -8.25 17.34
N LYS A 674 -10.56 -6.97 17.11
CA LYS A 674 -9.69 -6.21 18.01
C LYS A 674 -10.27 -6.13 19.43
N VAL A 675 -11.53 -5.70 19.53
CA VAL A 675 -12.22 -5.54 20.82
C VAL A 675 -12.29 -6.87 21.59
N PHE A 676 -12.55 -7.98 20.89
CA PHE A 676 -12.59 -9.30 21.55
C PHE A 676 -11.21 -9.82 21.98
N ARG A 677 -10.12 -9.36 21.37
CA ARG A 677 -8.76 -9.66 21.82
C ARG A 677 -8.38 -8.94 23.12
N SER A 678 -9.08 -7.85 23.47
CA SER A 678 -8.81 -7.05 24.67
C SER A 678 -9.44 -7.62 25.94
N VAL A 679 -10.41 -8.53 25.83
CA VAL A 679 -11.13 -9.19 26.91
C VAL A 679 -10.70 -10.66 27.08
#